data_3cbe9af897c576b4be0b0f1fca53efcc
#
_entry.id   3cbe9af897c576b4be0b0f1fca53efcc
#
_cell.length_a   1.000
_cell.length_b   1.000
_cell.length_c   1.000
_cell.angle_alpha   90.00
_cell.angle_beta   90.00
_cell.angle_gamma   90.00
#
_symmetry.space_group_name_H-M   'P 1'
#
loop_
_entity.id
_entity.type
_entity.pdbx_description
1 polymer ?
#
loop_
_entity_poly.entity_id
_entity_poly.type
_entity_poly.pdbx_seq_one_letter_code
_entity_poly.pdbx_strand_id
1 'polypeptide(L)'
;VRRWKPVTAIMAGLALAAGLLTTAAPAASAEDVGAQAYTWKNVRIGGGGFVPSFVFNRSEPDLVYARTDIGGAYRWNEQGQEWIPLLDSIGWDDWGYTGVASLATDPVDPDRVYAAVGTYTNDWDPENGAILRSSDRGRTWQRTELPFKLGGNMPGRGMGERLVVDPHNNNVLYLGAPSGQGLWRSTDAGVTWQKVTTFPNPGDYVLNPDDPGGYENDIIGVVWVTFDPSTGSPGSTTQTLYAGVADLDESVYRSTDGGRTWSPVPGQPTGYLPHKGVLDEETGDLYVATADNPGPYAAEDGEVWRYDTGTGQWTDISPVPAGGDRWFGFSGLTVDRQNPGTVMVTGYSSWWPDTQIFRSTNGGDSWTAAWQWGNYPQRDKRYTMDVSAVPWLTFGENPQPPEETPKLGWMTEGMEIDPFDPDRLLYGTGATVYGTTQLTNWDRDQTFTVRPFVKGLEETSVRDLISPPSGAPLLSGLGDIGGFRHTDVDQVPAMMFRQPSFGTTSSLDYAELAPNIVVRVGTHVGDGTDPLIGFSTDNGAHWWSGSTPGGAGGGTVAAAADGSRFVWSPENTGVHHSVGFGNSWSASQGIPQGARVEADRVDPNRFYGFHQGTFYISTNGGATFTASAAQGLPATGEVRFGAVPGRTGDIWLAGGGLWRSTDGGATFTRNTGIDADNIGFGAPAPGQSYQALYSSGVVNGVRGVYRSTDTGATWTRINDDDHQWAWTGDAITGDPRIYGRVYLSTNGRGVIYGDSA
;
A
#
# COMPACT_ATOMS: atom_id res chain seq x y z
N VAL A 1 -19.99 19.10 5.03
CA VAL A 1 -19.46 20.46 4.94
C VAL A 1 -20.12 21.34 6.00
N ARG A 2 -19.53 21.55 7.13
CA ARG A 2 -19.87 22.69 8.01
C ARG A 2 -18.60 23.19 8.68
N ARG A 3 -18.27 24.44 8.36
CA ARG A 3 -17.18 25.23 8.92
C ARG A 3 -17.45 25.55 10.40
N TRP A 4 -16.48 25.38 11.25
CA TRP A 4 -16.43 26.02 12.55
C TRP A 4 -15.43 27.18 12.51
N LYS A 5 -15.88 28.36 12.96
CA LYS A 5 -15.05 29.55 13.13
C LYS A 5 -14.52 29.57 14.58
N PRO A 6 -13.30 30.04 14.82
CA PRO A 6 -12.81 30.27 16.16
C PRO A 6 -13.39 31.55 16.75
N VAL A 7 -13.73 31.54 18.01
CA VAL A 7 -14.09 32.72 18.81
C VAL A 7 -12.85 33.19 19.53
N THR A 8 -12.40 34.38 19.19
CA THR A 8 -11.35 35.14 19.88
C THR A 8 -11.93 35.80 21.12
N ALA A 9 -11.38 35.59 22.29
CA ALA A 9 -11.61 36.42 23.45
C ALA A 9 -10.31 36.99 23.97
N ILE A 10 -10.13 38.28 23.83
CA ILE A 10 -9.07 39.11 24.42
C ILE A 10 -9.53 39.49 25.83
N MET A 11 -8.71 39.26 26.86
CA MET A 11 -8.73 40.06 28.08
C MET A 11 -7.30 40.27 28.58
N ALA A 12 -6.92 41.51 28.62
CA ALA A 12 -5.72 41.99 29.27
C ALA A 12 -5.95 42.23 30.77
N GLY A 13 -4.98 41.92 31.58
CA GLY A 13 -4.96 42.27 33.01
C GLY A 13 -3.56 42.07 33.59
N LEU A 14 -2.88 43.24 33.83
CA LEU A 14 -1.65 43.31 34.63
C LEU A 14 -1.97 43.09 36.11
N ALA A 15 -1.11 42.34 36.84
CA ALA A 15 -0.68 42.72 38.18
C ALA A 15 0.44 41.80 38.75
N LEU A 16 1.51 42.41 39.09
CA LEU A 16 2.50 42.27 40.18
C LEU A 16 2.95 40.88 40.67
N ALA A 17 4.26 40.80 40.69
CA ALA A 17 5.09 39.77 41.26
C ALA A 17 4.97 39.65 42.78
N ALA A 18 4.94 38.40 43.25
CA ALA A 18 5.46 37.98 44.55
C ALA A 18 6.00 36.56 44.38
N GLY A 19 7.30 36.42 44.56
CA GLY A 19 7.99 35.14 44.46
C GLY A 19 7.64 34.18 45.60
N LEU A 20 7.25 32.97 45.22
CA LEU A 20 7.28 31.79 46.05
C LEU A 20 7.93 30.69 45.22
N LEU A 21 9.14 30.33 45.61
CA LEU A 21 9.82 29.12 45.16
C LEU A 21 9.02 27.91 45.66
N THR A 22 8.12 27.41 44.84
CA THR A 22 7.61 26.05 45.00
C THR A 22 8.47 25.14 44.15
N THR A 23 9.21 24.26 44.79
CA THR A 23 9.84 23.10 44.13
C THR A 23 8.72 22.30 43.43
N ALA A 24 8.75 22.37 42.11
CA ALA A 24 7.93 21.48 41.30
C ALA A 24 8.36 20.03 41.61
N ALA A 25 7.47 19.23 42.17
CA ALA A 25 7.65 17.78 42.15
C ALA A 25 7.79 17.37 40.67
N PRO A 26 8.68 16.43 40.35
CA PRO A 26 8.71 15.88 39.00
C PRO A 26 7.31 15.33 38.69
N ALA A 27 6.77 15.70 37.55
CA ALA A 27 5.58 15.05 37.01
C ALA A 27 5.86 13.54 37.05
N ALA A 28 4.98 12.77 37.70
CA ALA A 28 5.04 11.33 37.64
C ALA A 28 5.05 10.99 36.15
N SER A 29 6.14 10.37 35.69
CA SER A 29 6.17 9.71 34.39
C SER A 29 4.97 8.80 34.35
N ALA A 30 4.15 8.87 33.28
CA ALA A 30 3.15 7.87 33.00
C ALA A 30 3.82 6.50 33.24
N GLU A 31 3.25 5.68 34.15
CA GLU A 31 3.73 4.32 34.32
C GLU A 31 3.70 3.70 32.93
N ASP A 32 4.86 3.28 32.47
CA ASP A 32 5.02 2.48 31.26
C ASP A 32 4.13 1.23 31.46
N VAL A 33 2.95 1.22 30.83
CA VAL A 33 2.07 0.06 30.83
C VAL A 33 2.76 -0.95 29.94
N GLY A 34 3.73 -1.67 30.54
CA GLY A 34 4.59 -2.60 29.86
C GLY A 34 3.76 -3.49 28.94
N ALA A 35 4.04 -3.41 27.64
CA ALA A 35 3.39 -4.27 26.66
C ALA A 35 3.62 -5.73 27.06
N GLN A 36 2.58 -6.55 27.05
CA GLN A 36 2.76 -7.98 27.24
C GLN A 36 3.61 -8.49 26.05
N ALA A 37 4.58 -9.34 26.33
CA ALA A 37 5.42 -9.90 25.29
C ALA A 37 4.59 -10.67 24.24
N TYR A 38 4.63 -10.16 23.01
CA TYR A 38 4.04 -10.77 21.82
C TYR A 38 5.12 -10.91 20.76
N THR A 39 5.03 -11.96 19.95
CA THR A 39 5.82 -12.09 18.72
C THR A 39 4.93 -11.77 17.54
N TRP A 40 5.29 -10.74 16.79
CA TRP A 40 4.53 -10.25 15.65
C TRP A 40 5.16 -10.69 14.33
N LYS A 41 4.34 -11.07 13.36
CA LYS A 41 4.74 -11.47 12.01
C LYS A 41 3.66 -11.11 10.99
N ASN A 42 4.05 -11.07 9.72
CA ASN A 42 3.08 -11.08 8.63
C ASN A 42 2.53 -12.50 8.40
N VAL A 43 1.23 -12.57 8.10
CA VAL A 43 0.66 -13.70 7.37
C VAL A 43 1.19 -13.66 5.94
N ARG A 44 1.80 -14.73 5.48
CA ARG A 44 2.50 -14.74 4.19
C ARG A 44 1.55 -14.88 3.02
N ILE A 45 1.65 -13.96 2.06
CA ILE A 45 1.04 -14.07 0.74
C ILE A 45 2.07 -13.89 -0.39
N GLY A 46 3.14 -13.14 -0.16
CA GLY A 46 4.22 -12.90 -1.12
C GLY A 46 3.92 -11.78 -2.10
N GLY A 47 3.83 -10.54 -1.62
CA GLY A 47 3.56 -9.33 -2.41
C GLY A 47 2.14 -8.83 -2.25
N GLY A 48 1.45 -8.65 -3.34
CA GLY A 48 0.04 -8.26 -3.42
C GLY A 48 -0.22 -6.81 -3.76
N GLY A 49 0.81 -5.97 -3.94
CA GLY A 49 0.65 -4.57 -4.29
C GLY A 49 1.78 -4.00 -5.14
N PHE A 50 1.77 -2.69 -5.31
CA PHE A 50 2.62 -1.97 -6.26
C PHE A 50 3.96 -1.56 -5.66
N VAL A 51 5.05 -2.00 -6.30
CA VAL A 51 6.44 -1.65 -5.93
C VAL A 51 7.04 -0.76 -7.02
N PRO A 52 6.93 0.58 -6.88
CA PRO A 52 7.30 1.53 -7.92
C PRO A 52 8.81 1.70 -8.10
N SER A 53 9.66 1.33 -7.14
CA SER A 53 11.10 1.56 -7.30
C SER A 53 11.98 0.74 -6.35
N PHE A 54 13.23 0.56 -6.83
CA PHE A 54 14.36 0.01 -6.08
C PHE A 54 15.52 1.00 -6.09
N VAL A 55 16.27 1.05 -4.99
CA VAL A 55 17.46 1.89 -4.88
C VAL A 55 18.61 1.05 -4.33
N PHE A 56 19.54 0.67 -5.18
CA PHE A 56 20.78 0.05 -4.79
C PHE A 56 21.76 1.09 -4.20
N ASN A 57 22.42 0.75 -3.10
CA ASN A 57 23.53 1.54 -2.63
C ASN A 57 24.72 1.38 -3.60
N ARG A 58 25.41 2.49 -3.89
CA ARG A 58 26.50 2.49 -4.88
C ARG A 58 27.89 2.24 -4.26
N SER A 59 27.99 2.17 -2.94
CA SER A 59 29.24 1.96 -2.23
C SER A 59 29.30 0.63 -1.48
N GLU A 60 28.18 -0.06 -1.30
CA GLU A 60 28.12 -1.35 -0.62
C GLU A 60 27.29 -2.37 -1.42
N PRO A 61 27.90 -3.49 -1.85
CA PRO A 61 27.21 -4.58 -2.51
C PRO A 61 26.05 -5.15 -1.66
N ASP A 62 25.04 -5.69 -2.31
CA ASP A 62 23.86 -6.34 -1.69
C ASP A 62 22.97 -5.42 -0.83
N LEU A 63 23.30 -4.15 -0.71
CA LEU A 63 22.48 -3.19 -0.01
C LEU A 63 21.49 -2.53 -0.97
N VAL A 64 20.23 -2.98 -0.92
CA VAL A 64 19.16 -2.47 -1.76
C VAL A 64 17.91 -2.21 -0.92
N TYR A 65 17.19 -1.16 -1.31
CA TYR A 65 15.93 -0.74 -0.73
C TYR A 65 14.83 -0.78 -1.79
N ALA A 66 13.59 -1.02 -1.32
CA ALA A 66 12.38 -0.90 -2.14
C ALA A 66 11.40 0.04 -1.45
N ARG A 67 10.62 0.76 -2.25
CA ARG A 67 9.49 1.55 -1.76
C ARG A 67 8.19 1.06 -2.34
N THR A 68 7.12 1.26 -1.59
CA THR A 68 5.75 0.96 -2.00
C THR A 68 4.89 2.22 -1.89
N ASP A 69 3.73 2.20 -2.49
CA ASP A 69 2.83 3.36 -2.50
C ASP A 69 1.99 3.49 -1.21
N ILE A 70 1.75 2.40 -0.46
CA ILE A 70 1.00 2.41 0.80
C ILE A 70 1.61 1.53 1.91
N GLY A 71 2.58 0.67 1.60
CA GLY A 71 3.14 -0.34 2.53
C GLY A 71 4.48 0.03 3.14
N GLY A 72 4.97 1.26 2.92
CA GLY A 72 6.24 1.73 3.48
C GLY A 72 7.46 1.42 2.64
N ALA A 73 8.60 1.36 3.30
CA ALA A 73 9.90 1.06 2.71
C ALA A 73 10.46 -0.25 3.26
N TYR A 74 11.29 -0.89 2.45
CA TYR A 74 11.90 -2.18 2.75
C TYR A 74 13.39 -2.17 2.44
N ARG A 75 14.17 -2.98 3.17
CA ARG A 75 15.57 -3.26 2.88
C ARG A 75 15.76 -4.76 2.67
N TRP A 76 16.52 -5.11 1.63
CA TRP A 76 16.87 -6.50 1.37
C TRP A 76 17.87 -7.03 2.41
N ASN A 77 17.63 -8.25 2.87
CA ASN A 77 18.52 -9.03 3.70
C ASN A 77 19.06 -10.19 2.86
N GLU A 78 20.30 -10.08 2.40
CA GLU A 78 20.93 -11.09 1.55
C GLU A 78 21.05 -12.45 2.24
N GLN A 79 21.35 -12.49 3.55
CA GLN A 79 21.46 -13.75 4.28
C GLN A 79 20.12 -14.49 4.41
N GLY A 80 19.03 -13.76 4.65
CA GLY A 80 17.67 -14.30 4.76
C GLY A 80 16.97 -14.47 3.41
N GLN A 81 17.52 -13.87 2.35
CA GLN A 81 16.86 -13.75 1.03
C GLN A 81 15.43 -13.22 1.18
N GLU A 82 15.30 -12.09 1.92
CA GLU A 82 14.00 -11.52 2.26
C GLU A 82 14.08 -10.01 2.49
N TRP A 83 12.97 -9.34 2.29
CA TRP A 83 12.79 -7.92 2.59
C TRP A 83 12.46 -7.73 4.07
N ILE A 84 13.09 -6.74 4.69
CA ILE A 84 12.84 -6.30 6.06
C ILE A 84 12.04 -5.00 5.97
N PRO A 85 10.83 -4.92 6.54
CA PRO A 85 10.09 -3.67 6.60
C PRO A 85 10.79 -2.67 7.52
N LEU A 86 10.73 -1.39 7.16
CA LEU A 86 11.48 -0.34 7.83
C LEU A 86 10.59 0.69 8.55
N LEU A 87 9.28 0.68 8.29
CA LEU A 87 8.35 1.70 8.77
C LEU A 87 7.22 1.15 9.66
N ASP A 88 7.39 -0.05 10.22
CA ASP A 88 6.39 -0.67 11.11
C ASP A 88 6.18 0.10 12.42
N SER A 89 7.11 0.96 12.81
CA SER A 89 7.00 1.87 13.96
C SER A 89 6.15 3.12 13.69
N ILE A 90 5.71 3.36 12.46
CA ILE A 90 4.80 4.48 12.15
C ILE A 90 3.46 4.23 12.83
N GLY A 91 3.04 5.19 13.65
CA GLY A 91 1.80 5.14 14.41
C GLY A 91 0.59 5.62 13.59
N TRP A 92 -0.58 5.48 14.21
CA TRP A 92 -1.87 5.84 13.62
C TRP A 92 -1.96 7.31 13.17
N ASP A 93 -1.47 8.24 13.99
CA ASP A 93 -1.58 9.67 13.69
C ASP A 93 -0.70 10.07 12.49
N ASP A 94 0.32 9.27 12.19
CA ASP A 94 1.26 9.48 11.09
C ASP A 94 1.01 8.48 9.93
N TRP A 95 -0.17 7.90 9.80
CA TRP A 95 -0.47 6.83 8.84
C TRP A 95 -0.09 7.18 7.39
N GLY A 96 -0.18 8.46 7.01
CA GLY A 96 0.22 8.94 5.68
C GLY A 96 1.70 8.69 5.36
N TYR A 97 2.56 8.46 6.35
CA TYR A 97 3.99 8.21 6.12
C TYR A 97 4.31 6.79 5.63
N THR A 98 3.31 5.92 5.48
CA THR A 98 3.49 4.63 4.80
C THR A 98 3.47 4.75 3.27
N GLY A 99 3.00 5.86 2.72
CA GLY A 99 3.18 6.20 1.30
C GLY A 99 4.57 6.78 1.07
N VAL A 100 5.44 6.06 0.31
CA VAL A 100 6.82 6.49 0.08
C VAL A 100 6.97 7.05 -1.32
N ALA A 101 7.02 8.37 -1.42
CA ALA A 101 7.13 9.08 -2.69
C ALA A 101 8.53 8.94 -3.33
N SER A 102 9.59 8.81 -2.51
CA SER A 102 10.96 8.59 -3.00
C SER A 102 11.88 8.04 -1.92
N LEU A 103 12.91 7.30 -2.32
CA LEU A 103 13.99 6.81 -1.48
C LEU A 103 15.35 7.27 -2.01
N ALA A 104 16.31 7.53 -1.10
CA ALA A 104 17.69 7.74 -1.46
C ALA A 104 18.63 7.07 -0.45
N THR A 105 19.66 6.38 -0.93
CA THR A 105 20.79 5.91 -0.14
C THR A 105 21.93 6.89 -0.26
N ASP A 106 22.75 6.98 0.78
CA ASP A 106 23.96 7.80 0.78
C ASP A 106 25.09 7.04 0.04
N PRO A 107 25.62 7.59 -1.05
CA PRO A 107 26.67 6.92 -1.82
C PRO A 107 28.06 6.98 -1.16
N VAL A 108 28.21 7.69 -0.03
CA VAL A 108 29.46 7.84 0.72
C VAL A 108 29.40 7.09 2.06
N ASP A 109 28.23 7.09 2.71
CA ASP A 109 27.98 6.45 4.00
C ASP A 109 26.80 5.47 3.86
N PRO A 110 27.05 4.17 3.62
CA PRO A 110 25.98 3.20 3.35
C PRO A 110 25.03 2.96 4.53
N ASP A 111 25.35 3.43 5.74
CA ASP A 111 24.45 3.35 6.88
C ASP A 111 23.34 4.42 6.83
N ARG A 112 23.49 5.44 5.96
CA ARG A 112 22.48 6.48 5.78
C ARG A 112 21.49 6.14 4.68
N VAL A 113 20.20 6.31 5.00
CA VAL A 113 19.09 6.21 4.05
C VAL A 113 18.05 7.27 4.37
N TYR A 114 17.40 7.76 3.33
CA TYR A 114 16.39 8.81 3.40
C TYR A 114 15.12 8.36 2.69
N ALA A 115 13.95 8.64 3.29
CA ALA A 115 12.64 8.41 2.67
C ALA A 115 11.82 9.70 2.68
N ALA A 116 11.33 10.10 1.53
CA ALA A 116 10.35 11.15 1.39
C ALA A 116 8.96 10.52 1.47
N VAL A 117 8.20 10.82 2.53
CA VAL A 117 6.97 10.13 2.90
C VAL A 117 5.77 11.05 2.95
N GLY A 118 4.59 10.53 2.58
CA GLY A 118 3.30 11.18 2.49
C GLY A 118 2.47 10.50 1.41
N THR A 119 1.25 10.04 1.75
CA THR A 119 0.45 9.19 0.85
C THR A 119 -0.32 9.99 -0.18
N TYR A 120 -1.03 11.04 0.24
CA TYR A 120 -1.89 11.84 -0.65
C TYR A 120 -1.61 13.33 -0.56
N THR A 121 -1.75 14.02 -1.69
CA THR A 121 -1.62 15.48 -1.75
C THR A 121 -2.97 16.20 -1.52
N ASN A 122 -4.09 15.46 -1.58
CA ASN A 122 -5.44 15.99 -1.34
C ASN A 122 -5.83 15.92 0.15
N ASP A 123 -7.11 16.19 0.45
CA ASP A 123 -7.65 16.24 1.83
C ASP A 123 -7.87 14.86 2.47
N TRP A 124 -7.58 13.75 1.77
CA TRP A 124 -7.63 12.40 2.36
C TRP A 124 -6.53 12.21 3.41
N ASP A 125 -5.34 12.76 3.16
CA ASP A 125 -4.26 12.81 4.14
C ASP A 125 -4.29 14.18 4.84
N PRO A 126 -4.51 14.26 6.16
CA PRO A 126 -4.56 15.53 6.87
C PRO A 126 -3.18 16.17 7.08
N GLU A 127 -2.10 15.36 7.00
CA GLU A 127 -0.76 15.79 7.37
C GLU A 127 0.06 16.21 6.15
N ASN A 128 1.09 17.02 6.39
CA ASN A 128 2.12 17.29 5.40
C ASN A 128 3.08 16.11 5.27
N GLY A 129 3.83 16.07 4.18
CA GLY A 129 4.90 15.10 3.99
C GLY A 129 6.09 15.36 4.91
N ALA A 130 6.96 14.37 5.02
CA ALA A 130 8.18 14.45 5.79
C ALA A 130 9.37 13.77 5.09
N ILE A 131 10.59 14.13 5.53
CA ILE A 131 11.79 13.35 5.24
C ILE A 131 12.14 12.55 6.48
N LEU A 132 12.10 11.25 6.36
CA LEU A 132 12.64 10.33 7.34
C LEU A 132 14.12 10.11 7.05
N ARG A 133 14.98 10.24 8.07
CA ARG A 133 16.43 10.11 7.97
C ARG A 133 16.91 9.03 8.92
N SER A 134 17.65 8.06 8.42
CA SER A 134 18.29 7.00 9.20
C SER A 134 19.80 7.06 9.05
N SER A 135 20.52 6.68 10.09
CA SER A 135 21.98 6.46 10.11
C SER A 135 22.35 5.03 10.51
N ASP A 136 21.40 4.12 10.41
CA ASP A 136 21.56 2.71 10.82
C ASP A 136 20.80 1.76 9.86
N ARG A 137 20.74 2.15 8.55
CA ARG A 137 20.09 1.38 7.46
C ARG A 137 18.60 1.20 7.64
N GLY A 138 17.93 2.22 8.20
CA GLY A 138 16.48 2.22 8.38
C GLY A 138 15.97 1.46 9.61
N ARG A 139 16.84 1.14 10.58
CA ARG A 139 16.38 0.55 11.85
C ARG A 139 15.70 1.58 12.74
N THR A 140 16.24 2.80 12.76
CA THR A 140 15.66 3.94 13.48
C THR A 140 15.60 5.16 12.57
N TRP A 141 14.63 6.04 12.83
CA TRP A 141 14.37 7.20 11.99
C TRP A 141 14.27 8.50 12.78
N GLN A 142 14.80 9.55 12.21
CA GLN A 142 14.57 10.93 12.62
C GLN A 142 13.71 11.61 11.55
N ARG A 143 12.73 12.40 11.97
CA ARG A 143 11.78 13.06 11.09
C ARG A 143 12.09 14.53 10.89
N THR A 144 11.96 15.03 9.68
CA THR A 144 11.96 16.43 9.30
C THR A 144 10.66 16.72 8.54
N GLU A 145 9.78 17.52 9.12
CA GLU A 145 8.53 17.94 8.50
C GLU A 145 8.80 18.83 7.28
N LEU A 146 8.00 18.63 6.23
CA LEU A 146 7.96 19.50 5.05
C LEU A 146 6.76 20.46 5.15
N PRO A 147 6.83 21.66 4.55
CA PRO A 147 5.71 22.59 4.57
C PRO A 147 4.64 22.29 3.50
N PHE A 148 4.66 21.10 2.90
CA PHE A 148 3.74 20.63 1.85
C PHE A 148 3.56 19.11 1.93
N LYS A 149 2.52 18.63 1.26
CA LYS A 149 2.20 17.20 1.15
C LYS A 149 3.07 16.51 0.10
N LEU A 150 3.24 15.19 0.25
CA LEU A 150 3.85 14.31 -0.74
C LEU A 150 2.82 13.27 -1.22
N GLY A 151 3.06 12.69 -2.39
CA GLY A 151 2.08 11.85 -3.08
C GLY A 151 2.59 10.43 -3.35
N GLY A 152 2.93 9.67 -2.29
CA GLY A 152 3.37 8.28 -2.42
C GLY A 152 2.35 7.37 -3.11
N ASN A 153 1.06 7.72 -3.05
CA ASN A 153 -0.02 7.01 -3.75
C ASN A 153 -0.84 7.93 -4.68
N MET A 154 -0.20 8.94 -5.26
CA MET A 154 -0.81 9.82 -6.27
C MET A 154 -0.41 9.41 -7.69
N PRO A 155 -1.08 9.90 -8.75
CA PRO A 155 -0.58 9.79 -10.13
C PRO A 155 0.88 10.26 -10.24
N GLY A 156 1.68 9.58 -11.04
CA GLY A 156 3.11 9.88 -11.18
C GLY A 156 4.01 9.36 -10.04
N ARG A 157 3.48 8.52 -9.13
CA ARG A 157 4.26 7.93 -8.02
C ARG A 157 5.37 6.97 -8.46
N GLY A 158 5.25 6.41 -9.66
CA GLY A 158 6.29 5.57 -10.27
C GLY A 158 7.41 6.38 -10.94
N MET A 159 7.16 7.66 -11.24
CA MET A 159 8.20 8.56 -11.76
C MET A 159 9.23 8.86 -10.65
N GLY A 160 10.50 8.90 -11.01
CA GLY A 160 11.51 9.22 -9.97
C GLY A 160 12.86 8.53 -10.18
N GLU A 161 13.82 8.63 -9.25
CA GLU A 161 13.61 9.11 -7.86
C GLU A 161 13.65 10.64 -7.75
N ARG A 162 12.78 11.18 -6.90
CA ARG A 162 12.67 12.62 -6.61
C ARG A 162 13.68 13.11 -5.58
N LEU A 163 14.13 12.21 -4.70
CA LEU A 163 15.08 12.47 -3.62
C LEU A 163 16.44 11.87 -3.97
N VAL A 164 17.49 12.69 -3.88
CA VAL A 164 18.85 12.26 -4.21
C VAL A 164 19.87 12.89 -3.27
N VAL A 165 20.98 12.18 -3.05
CA VAL A 165 22.14 12.60 -2.24
C VAL A 165 23.33 12.92 -3.16
N ASP A 166 24.01 14.05 -2.92
CA ASP A 166 25.20 14.43 -3.68
C ASP A 166 26.35 13.40 -3.44
N PRO A 167 26.87 12.76 -4.52
CA PRO A 167 27.86 11.69 -4.39
C PRO A 167 29.23 12.16 -3.89
N HIS A 168 29.48 13.46 -3.86
CA HIS A 168 30.75 14.04 -3.37
C HIS A 168 30.61 14.80 -2.05
N ASN A 169 29.39 15.25 -1.74
CA ASN A 169 29.09 15.95 -0.50
C ASN A 169 27.74 15.47 0.05
N ASN A 170 27.74 14.37 0.77
CA ASN A 170 26.55 13.70 1.28
C ASN A 170 25.76 14.49 2.34
N ASN A 171 26.15 15.73 2.66
CA ASN A 171 25.29 16.67 3.40
C ASN A 171 24.32 17.42 2.46
N VAL A 172 24.54 17.37 1.14
CA VAL A 172 23.69 18.03 0.15
C VAL A 172 22.70 17.04 -0.44
N LEU A 173 21.42 17.36 -0.31
CA LEU A 173 20.32 16.59 -0.89
C LEU A 173 19.42 17.50 -1.72
N TYR A 174 18.77 16.93 -2.72
CA TYR A 174 17.70 17.57 -3.47
C TYR A 174 16.43 16.73 -3.45
N LEU A 175 15.29 17.42 -3.44
CA LEU A 175 13.95 16.83 -3.50
C LEU A 175 13.12 17.55 -4.57
N GLY A 176 12.65 16.82 -5.57
CA GLY A 176 11.60 17.23 -6.47
C GLY A 176 10.23 17.11 -5.81
N ALA A 177 9.45 18.18 -5.77
CA ALA A 177 8.18 18.22 -5.06
C ALA A 177 6.99 18.28 -6.01
N PRO A 178 5.84 17.68 -5.64
CA PRO A 178 4.57 17.79 -6.36
C PRO A 178 3.87 19.11 -6.08
N SER A 179 2.63 19.28 -6.55
CA SER A 179 1.71 20.37 -6.21
C SER A 179 2.28 21.75 -6.49
N GLY A 180 3.15 21.90 -7.52
CA GLY A 180 3.78 23.17 -7.86
C GLY A 180 4.80 23.68 -6.83
N GLN A 181 5.24 22.83 -5.90
CA GLN A 181 6.23 23.19 -4.89
C GLN A 181 7.65 23.30 -5.44
N GLY A 182 7.92 22.71 -6.63
CA GLY A 182 9.20 22.84 -7.34
C GLY A 182 10.33 22.06 -6.70
N LEU A 183 11.56 22.59 -6.75
CA LEU A 183 12.76 21.91 -6.29
C LEU A 183 13.17 22.41 -4.90
N TRP A 184 13.52 21.49 -4.01
CA TRP A 184 13.99 21.75 -2.65
C TRP A 184 15.39 21.20 -2.43
N ARG A 185 16.15 21.84 -1.53
CA ARG A 185 17.55 21.49 -1.22
C ARG A 185 17.78 21.48 0.28
N SER A 186 18.55 20.49 0.75
CA SER A 186 19.18 20.46 2.05
C SER A 186 20.71 20.60 1.90
N THR A 187 21.38 21.14 2.92
CA THR A 187 22.85 21.22 3.03
C THR A 187 23.38 20.68 4.35
N ASP A 188 22.53 20.02 5.11
CA ASP A 188 22.79 19.51 6.45
C ASP A 188 22.24 18.08 6.62
N ALA A 189 22.38 17.24 5.58
CA ALA A 189 21.95 15.86 5.55
C ALA A 189 20.44 15.69 5.83
N GLY A 190 19.61 16.57 5.25
CA GLY A 190 18.16 16.48 5.32
C GLY A 190 17.55 17.03 6.63
N VAL A 191 18.34 17.66 7.51
CA VAL A 191 17.82 18.24 8.77
C VAL A 191 16.96 19.45 8.50
N THR A 192 17.39 20.31 7.56
CA THR A 192 16.59 21.47 7.11
C THR A 192 16.48 21.52 5.59
N TRP A 193 15.38 22.05 5.11
CA TRP A 193 15.09 22.14 3.69
C TRP A 193 14.72 23.55 3.27
N GLN A 194 15.20 23.98 2.12
CA GLN A 194 14.91 25.28 1.53
C GLN A 194 14.49 25.12 0.06
N LYS A 195 13.48 25.90 -0.34
CA LYS A 195 13.06 25.94 -1.75
C LYS A 195 14.17 26.57 -2.60
N VAL A 196 14.51 25.94 -3.71
CA VAL A 196 15.43 26.48 -4.72
C VAL A 196 14.68 27.51 -5.56
N THR A 197 14.68 28.76 -5.12
CA THR A 197 13.88 29.84 -5.74
C THR A 197 14.36 30.23 -7.14
N THR A 198 15.55 29.78 -7.54
CA THR A 198 16.13 29.96 -8.88
C THR A 198 15.74 28.84 -9.86
N PHE A 199 15.06 27.79 -9.38
CA PHE A 199 14.52 26.75 -10.24
C PHE A 199 13.25 27.29 -10.93
N PRO A 200 13.25 27.39 -12.30
CA PRO A 200 12.23 28.21 -12.97
C PRO A 200 10.88 27.52 -13.17
N ASN A 201 10.84 26.17 -13.21
CA ASN A 201 9.65 25.41 -13.57
C ASN A 201 9.21 24.44 -12.45
N PRO A 202 8.16 24.73 -11.68
CA PRO A 202 7.63 23.83 -10.67
C PRO A 202 6.77 22.69 -11.25
N GLY A 203 6.57 22.63 -12.58
CA GLY A 203 5.64 21.78 -13.28
C GLY A 203 4.24 22.38 -13.38
N ASP A 204 3.51 21.99 -14.40
CA ASP A 204 2.14 22.42 -14.66
C ASP A 204 1.19 21.29 -15.10
N TYR A 205 1.73 20.10 -15.36
CA TYR A 205 0.93 18.98 -15.83
C TYR A 205 0.00 18.44 -14.74
N VAL A 206 -1.28 18.29 -15.10
CA VAL A 206 -2.36 17.73 -14.31
C VAL A 206 -3.04 16.63 -15.12
N LEU A 207 -3.24 15.45 -14.53
CA LEU A 207 -3.82 14.31 -15.25
C LEU A 207 -5.28 14.57 -15.65
N ASN A 208 -6.10 15.01 -14.71
CA ASN A 208 -7.52 15.30 -14.92
C ASN A 208 -7.93 16.54 -14.09
N PRO A 209 -7.93 17.73 -14.69
CA PRO A 209 -8.26 18.97 -13.96
C PRO A 209 -9.69 19.01 -13.42
N ASP A 210 -10.58 18.20 -13.96
CA ASP A 210 -12.00 18.16 -13.58
C ASP A 210 -12.33 17.11 -12.50
N ASP A 211 -11.32 16.40 -11.96
CA ASP A 211 -11.53 15.41 -10.89
C ASP A 211 -12.02 16.08 -9.60
N PRO A 212 -13.28 15.81 -9.16
CA PRO A 212 -13.83 16.40 -7.94
C PRO A 212 -13.23 15.78 -6.66
N GLY A 213 -12.57 14.64 -6.76
CA GLY A 213 -11.97 13.90 -5.65
C GLY A 213 -10.61 14.46 -5.23
N GLY A 214 -9.97 15.25 -6.09
CA GLY A 214 -8.65 15.81 -5.83
C GLY A 214 -7.51 14.79 -5.96
N TYR A 215 -7.78 13.63 -6.55
CA TYR A 215 -6.76 12.60 -6.74
C TYR A 215 -5.99 12.79 -8.07
N GLU A 216 -6.70 13.16 -9.15
CA GLU A 216 -6.11 13.33 -10.48
C GLU A 216 -5.90 14.80 -10.87
N ASN A 217 -6.37 15.76 -10.08
CA ASN A 217 -6.35 17.19 -10.39
C ASN A 217 -5.17 17.95 -9.78
N ASP A 218 -4.18 17.27 -9.21
CA ASP A 218 -3.00 17.91 -8.65
C ASP A 218 -1.83 17.95 -9.67
N ILE A 219 -0.96 18.96 -9.50
CA ILE A 219 0.25 19.13 -10.33
C ILE A 219 1.27 18.04 -9.97
N ILE A 220 1.70 17.26 -10.95
CA ILE A 220 2.67 16.17 -10.78
C ILE A 220 4.04 16.70 -10.30
N GLY A 221 4.49 17.84 -10.82
CA GLY A 221 5.65 18.58 -10.34
C GLY A 221 7.00 18.11 -10.85
N VAL A 222 8.04 18.25 -10.01
CA VAL A 222 9.41 17.81 -10.32
C VAL A 222 9.55 16.34 -9.97
N VAL A 223 9.88 15.51 -10.95
CA VAL A 223 9.70 14.05 -10.86
C VAL A 223 10.98 13.25 -10.66
N TRP A 224 12.14 13.77 -11.07
CA TRP A 224 13.43 13.17 -10.78
C TRP A 224 14.55 14.21 -10.74
N VAL A 225 15.62 13.88 -10.02
CA VAL A 225 16.88 14.66 -9.99
C VAL A 225 18.04 13.66 -10.09
N THR A 226 19.09 14.01 -10.85
CA THR A 226 20.32 13.21 -10.91
C THR A 226 21.55 14.09 -10.92
N PHE A 227 22.64 13.63 -10.32
CA PHE A 227 23.96 14.28 -10.33
C PHE A 227 24.83 13.71 -11.43
N ASP A 228 25.72 14.56 -11.96
CA ASP A 228 26.85 14.13 -12.78
C ASP A 228 28.13 14.11 -11.90
N PRO A 229 28.52 12.93 -11.39
CA PRO A 229 29.65 12.81 -10.48
C PRO A 229 30.98 13.22 -11.11
N SER A 230 31.10 13.19 -12.44
CA SER A 230 32.31 13.59 -13.14
C SER A 230 32.70 15.07 -12.92
N THR A 231 31.71 15.87 -12.47
CA THR A 231 31.85 17.33 -12.27
C THR A 231 32.08 17.74 -10.83
N GLY A 232 32.42 16.79 -9.96
CA GLY A 232 32.68 17.01 -8.54
C GLY A 232 34.01 16.41 -8.08
N SER A 233 34.25 16.52 -6.79
CA SER A 233 35.35 15.83 -6.10
C SER A 233 34.99 15.60 -4.63
N PRO A 234 35.49 14.56 -3.98
CA PRO A 234 35.16 14.25 -2.57
C PRO A 234 35.27 15.46 -1.67
N GLY A 235 34.23 15.76 -0.90
CA GLY A 235 34.14 16.91 0.02
C GLY A 235 33.67 18.22 -0.64
N SER A 236 33.45 18.28 -1.97
CA SER A 236 32.91 19.45 -2.65
C SER A 236 31.59 19.10 -3.33
N THR A 237 30.67 20.05 -3.38
CA THR A 237 29.37 19.86 -4.07
C THR A 237 29.58 19.57 -5.55
N THR A 238 28.91 18.56 -6.07
CA THR A 238 28.85 18.25 -7.50
C THR A 238 28.27 19.45 -8.27
N GLN A 239 28.92 19.83 -9.37
CA GLN A 239 28.57 21.05 -10.09
C GLN A 239 27.42 20.86 -11.08
N THR A 240 27.37 19.73 -11.78
CA THR A 240 26.33 19.46 -12.78
C THR A 240 25.24 18.56 -12.22
N LEU A 241 24.01 19.02 -12.36
CA LEU A 241 22.80 18.29 -12.00
C LEU A 241 21.77 18.40 -13.14
N TYR A 242 20.94 17.38 -13.26
CA TYR A 242 19.77 17.38 -14.13
C TYR A 242 18.51 17.14 -13.28
N ALA A 243 17.40 17.70 -13.74
CA ALA A 243 16.08 17.50 -13.11
C ALA A 243 15.01 17.33 -14.20
N GLY A 244 14.11 16.38 -13.98
CA GLY A 244 12.91 16.17 -14.80
C GLY A 244 11.69 16.82 -14.15
N VAL A 245 10.90 17.45 -15.00
CA VAL A 245 9.66 18.15 -14.61
C VAL A 245 8.52 17.60 -15.44
N ALA A 246 7.39 17.30 -14.80
CA ALA A 246 6.18 16.92 -15.53
C ALA A 246 5.62 18.15 -16.25
N ASP A 247 6.10 18.36 -17.45
CA ASP A 247 5.82 19.43 -18.39
C ASP A 247 6.01 18.89 -19.81
N LEU A 248 5.11 19.22 -20.73
CA LEU A 248 5.14 18.72 -22.10
C LEU A 248 6.09 19.51 -23.03
N ASP A 249 6.46 20.72 -22.66
CA ASP A 249 7.27 21.63 -23.48
C ASP A 249 8.73 21.71 -23.00
N GLU A 250 8.95 21.95 -21.71
CA GLU A 250 10.28 22.10 -21.08
C GLU A 250 10.43 21.14 -19.90
N SER A 251 10.71 19.86 -20.19
CA SER A 251 10.67 18.79 -19.20
C SER A 251 12.03 18.49 -18.54
N VAL A 252 13.17 18.87 -19.14
CA VAL A 252 14.52 18.56 -18.62
C VAL A 252 15.31 19.83 -18.37
N TYR A 253 15.79 19.99 -17.14
CA TYR A 253 16.58 21.13 -16.69
C TYR A 253 17.98 20.73 -16.29
N ARG A 254 18.94 21.65 -16.41
CA ARG A 254 20.34 21.46 -16.01
C ARG A 254 20.82 22.63 -15.17
N SER A 255 21.60 22.33 -14.13
CA SER A 255 22.50 23.25 -13.45
C SER A 255 23.95 22.85 -13.71
N THR A 256 24.88 23.83 -13.79
CA THR A 256 26.32 23.60 -13.88
C THR A 256 27.09 24.32 -12.80
N ASP A 257 26.41 24.79 -11.76
CA ASP A 257 26.99 25.60 -10.68
C ASP A 257 26.58 25.08 -9.28
N GLY A 258 26.34 23.77 -9.16
CA GLY A 258 25.95 23.14 -7.92
C GLY A 258 24.50 23.45 -7.49
N GLY A 259 23.61 23.62 -8.47
CA GLY A 259 22.19 23.87 -8.25
C GLY A 259 21.83 25.29 -7.86
N ARG A 260 22.71 26.27 -8.07
CA ARG A 260 22.42 27.70 -7.79
C ARG A 260 21.58 28.33 -8.86
N THR A 261 21.82 27.96 -10.12
CA THR A 261 21.01 28.41 -11.27
C THR A 261 20.64 27.19 -12.14
N TRP A 262 19.50 27.29 -12.81
CA TRP A 262 18.93 26.24 -13.63
C TRP A 262 18.44 26.80 -14.95
N SER A 263 18.58 26.04 -16.01
CA SER A 263 18.05 26.36 -17.34
C SER A 263 17.55 25.08 -18.03
N PRO A 264 16.53 25.20 -18.91
CA PRO A 264 16.12 24.07 -19.71
C PRO A 264 17.29 23.58 -20.59
N VAL A 265 17.38 22.26 -20.80
CA VAL A 265 18.40 21.68 -21.67
C VAL A 265 18.02 21.98 -23.12
N PRO A 266 18.89 22.65 -23.90
CA PRO A 266 18.53 23.03 -25.26
C PRO A 266 18.25 21.85 -26.18
N GLY A 267 17.22 21.97 -27.02
CA GLY A 267 16.88 20.96 -28.03
C GLY A 267 16.27 19.68 -27.44
N GLN A 268 15.83 19.71 -26.18
CA GLN A 268 15.16 18.58 -25.55
C GLN A 268 13.89 18.18 -26.29
N PRO A 269 13.48 16.90 -26.20
CA PRO A 269 12.21 16.43 -26.74
C PRO A 269 11.03 17.08 -26.04
N THR A 270 9.90 17.17 -26.72
CA THR A 270 8.65 17.77 -26.25
C THR A 270 7.48 16.83 -26.51
N GLY A 271 6.36 17.04 -25.81
CA GLY A 271 5.11 16.30 -26.05
C GLY A 271 4.88 15.11 -25.11
N TYR A 272 5.90 14.72 -24.32
CA TYR A 272 5.79 13.63 -23.35
C TYR A 272 6.36 14.02 -21.98
N LEU A 273 5.89 13.34 -20.95
CA LEU A 273 6.37 13.51 -19.58
C LEU A 273 7.65 12.69 -19.34
N PRO A 274 8.67 13.23 -18.66
CA PRO A 274 9.93 12.53 -18.42
C PRO A 274 9.80 11.62 -17.18
N HIS A 275 9.49 10.35 -17.39
CA HIS A 275 9.28 9.38 -16.30
C HIS A 275 10.55 9.12 -15.49
N LYS A 276 11.66 8.87 -16.17
CA LYS A 276 12.96 8.54 -15.56
C LYS A 276 14.08 9.23 -16.31
N GLY A 277 15.08 9.71 -15.54
CA GLY A 277 16.31 10.23 -16.07
C GLY A 277 17.50 9.55 -15.38
N VAL A 278 18.31 8.78 -16.13
CA VAL A 278 19.44 8.01 -15.61
C VAL A 278 20.71 8.37 -16.36
N LEU A 279 21.75 8.79 -15.61
CA LEU A 279 23.06 9.09 -16.18
C LEU A 279 23.96 7.85 -16.14
N ASP A 280 24.49 7.47 -17.31
CA ASP A 280 25.65 6.58 -17.39
C ASP A 280 26.91 7.44 -17.24
N GLU A 281 27.56 7.32 -16.08
CA GLU A 281 28.67 8.18 -15.67
C GLU A 281 29.94 7.94 -16.50
N GLU A 282 30.11 6.73 -17.02
CA GLU A 282 31.27 6.34 -17.81
C GLU A 282 31.19 6.79 -19.25
N THR A 283 29.99 6.77 -19.84
CA THR A 283 29.79 7.26 -21.24
C THR A 283 29.51 8.75 -21.31
N GLY A 284 28.95 9.33 -20.22
CA GLY A 284 28.47 10.70 -20.16
C GLY A 284 27.10 10.87 -20.85
N ASP A 285 26.35 9.80 -21.02
CA ASP A 285 24.99 9.82 -21.59
C ASP A 285 23.90 9.89 -20.54
N LEU A 286 23.03 10.89 -20.64
CA LEU A 286 21.78 10.95 -19.88
C LEU A 286 20.68 10.30 -20.71
N TYR A 287 20.16 9.17 -20.22
CA TYR A 287 19.00 8.50 -20.79
C TYR A 287 17.74 9.02 -20.16
N VAL A 288 16.68 9.26 -20.97
CA VAL A 288 15.37 9.72 -20.50
C VAL A 288 14.28 8.86 -21.11
N ALA A 289 13.50 8.19 -20.28
CA ALA A 289 12.28 7.49 -20.67
C ALA A 289 11.08 8.41 -20.50
N THR A 290 10.17 8.43 -21.48
CA THR A 290 9.02 9.31 -21.48
C THR A 290 7.71 8.59 -21.77
N ALA A 291 6.59 9.20 -21.35
CA ALA A 291 5.24 8.74 -21.67
C ALA A 291 4.25 9.91 -21.78
N ASP A 292 3.13 9.67 -22.43
CA ASP A 292 2.01 10.62 -22.56
C ASP A 292 1.14 10.74 -21.30
N ASN A 293 1.31 9.84 -20.30
CA ASN A 293 0.55 9.79 -19.07
C ASN A 293 1.48 9.56 -17.87
N PRO A 294 1.23 10.14 -16.69
CA PRO A 294 2.11 9.99 -15.52
C PRO A 294 2.11 8.59 -14.89
N GLY A 295 1.24 7.68 -15.33
CA GLY A 295 1.13 6.34 -14.75
C GLY A 295 0.45 6.29 -13.36
N PRO A 296 0.37 5.10 -12.77
CA PRO A 296 0.93 3.82 -13.24
C PRO A 296 -0.02 3.02 -14.17
N TYR A 297 -1.28 3.45 -14.35
CA TYR A 297 -2.31 2.61 -14.97
C TYR A 297 -2.34 2.66 -16.49
N ALA A 298 -2.02 3.79 -17.09
CA ALA A 298 -2.18 4.03 -18.50
C ALA A 298 -1.01 4.81 -19.09
N ALA A 299 -0.69 4.52 -20.32
CA ALA A 299 -0.03 5.33 -21.32
C ALA A 299 -0.21 4.62 -22.66
N GLU A 300 -0.34 5.39 -23.72
CA GLU A 300 -0.51 4.86 -25.07
C GLU A 300 0.73 5.10 -25.92
N ASP A 301 1.57 6.07 -25.56
CA ASP A 301 2.74 6.48 -26.31
C ASP A 301 3.86 7.01 -25.40
N GLY A 302 5.08 7.08 -25.95
CA GLY A 302 6.26 7.60 -25.29
C GLY A 302 7.52 7.35 -26.10
N GLU A 303 8.64 7.89 -25.67
CA GLU A 303 9.93 7.82 -26.38
C GLU A 303 11.05 7.55 -25.38
N VAL A 304 12.19 7.10 -25.88
CA VAL A 304 13.43 6.97 -25.10
C VAL A 304 14.51 7.80 -25.79
N TRP A 305 15.10 8.70 -25.03
CA TRP A 305 16.08 9.64 -25.52
C TRP A 305 17.44 9.45 -24.86
N ARG A 306 18.50 9.65 -25.62
CA ARG A 306 19.88 9.77 -25.16
C ARG A 306 20.34 11.20 -25.35
N TYR A 307 20.82 11.85 -24.30
CA TYR A 307 21.49 13.14 -24.35
C TYR A 307 22.97 12.97 -24.04
N ASP A 308 23.82 13.20 -25.04
CA ASP A 308 25.26 13.25 -24.84
C ASP A 308 25.65 14.56 -24.14
N THR A 309 26.08 14.45 -22.89
CA THR A 309 26.36 15.60 -22.02
C THR A 309 27.57 16.38 -22.47
N GLY A 310 28.52 15.77 -23.21
CA GLY A 310 29.72 16.38 -23.73
C GLY A 310 29.49 17.21 -25.00
N THR A 311 28.61 16.73 -25.89
CA THR A 311 28.30 17.41 -27.16
C THR A 311 27.01 18.24 -27.10
N GLY A 312 26.12 17.95 -26.16
CA GLY A 312 24.80 18.56 -26.04
C GLY A 312 23.79 18.09 -27.08
N GLN A 313 23.99 16.91 -27.67
CA GLN A 313 23.10 16.36 -28.70
C GLN A 313 22.11 15.39 -28.13
N TRP A 314 20.85 15.53 -28.56
CA TRP A 314 19.77 14.59 -28.29
C TRP A 314 19.63 13.59 -29.43
N THR A 315 19.45 12.32 -29.11
CA THR A 315 19.21 11.24 -30.07
C THR A 315 18.02 10.44 -29.64
N ASP A 316 16.99 10.29 -30.46
CA ASP A 316 15.90 9.35 -30.24
C ASP A 316 16.45 7.93 -30.44
N ILE A 317 16.36 7.16 -29.36
CA ILE A 317 16.81 5.76 -29.29
C ILE A 317 15.65 4.82 -28.96
N SER A 318 14.41 5.22 -29.17
CA SER A 318 13.21 4.44 -28.82
C SER A 318 13.28 3.01 -29.38
N PRO A 319 13.07 1.97 -28.55
CA PRO A 319 13.07 0.57 -29.00
C PRO A 319 12.04 0.27 -30.08
N VAL A 320 10.91 0.97 -30.03
CA VAL A 320 9.88 0.99 -31.05
C VAL A 320 9.76 2.42 -31.54
N PRO A 321 10.17 2.71 -32.77
CA PRO A 321 10.19 4.08 -33.29
C PRO A 321 8.79 4.65 -33.47
N ALA A 322 8.70 5.97 -33.58
CA ALA A 322 7.44 6.67 -33.80
C ALA A 322 6.71 6.14 -35.05
N GLY A 323 5.39 5.87 -34.89
CA GLY A 323 4.59 5.26 -35.96
C GLY A 323 4.76 3.75 -36.13
N GLY A 324 5.54 3.09 -35.26
CA GLY A 324 5.59 1.65 -35.12
C GLY A 324 4.37 1.10 -34.36
N ASP A 325 4.34 -0.23 -34.17
CA ASP A 325 3.29 -0.91 -33.41
C ASP A 325 3.58 -0.75 -31.90
N ARG A 326 3.22 0.43 -31.36
CA ARG A 326 3.45 0.85 -29.97
C ARG A 326 2.12 1.30 -29.37
N TRP A 327 1.80 0.80 -28.17
CA TRP A 327 0.59 1.10 -27.42
C TRP A 327 0.88 1.23 -25.91
N PHE A 328 2.09 1.73 -25.59
CA PHE A 328 2.56 1.89 -24.22
C PHE A 328 3.56 3.04 -24.13
N GLY A 329 3.64 3.65 -22.96
CA GLY A 329 4.71 4.57 -22.59
C GLY A 329 5.93 3.84 -22.04
N PHE A 330 7.05 4.56 -21.91
CA PHE A 330 8.28 4.04 -21.33
C PHE A 330 8.52 4.59 -19.93
N SER A 331 8.93 3.70 -18.99
CA SER A 331 9.31 4.11 -17.63
C SER A 331 10.53 3.34 -17.14
N GLY A 332 10.41 2.19 -16.50
CA GLY A 332 11.52 1.50 -15.85
C GLY A 332 12.82 1.53 -16.64
N LEU A 333 13.68 2.51 -16.34
CA LEU A 333 14.92 2.80 -17.06
C LEU A 333 16.11 2.59 -16.14
N THR A 334 17.08 1.79 -16.57
CA THR A 334 18.30 1.50 -15.81
C THR A 334 19.51 1.31 -16.72
N VAL A 335 20.72 1.52 -16.19
CA VAL A 335 21.99 1.29 -16.89
C VAL A 335 22.82 0.25 -16.14
N ASP A 336 23.55 -0.55 -16.90
CA ASP A 336 24.50 -1.53 -16.35
C ASP A 336 25.85 -0.84 -16.08
N ARG A 337 26.13 -0.55 -14.82
CA ARG A 337 27.35 0.16 -14.40
C ARG A 337 28.63 -0.66 -14.54
N GLN A 338 28.52 -1.98 -14.73
CA GLN A 338 29.64 -2.87 -14.98
C GLN A 338 29.97 -2.97 -16.49
N ASN A 339 28.98 -2.62 -17.34
CA ASN A 339 29.10 -2.65 -18.80
C ASN A 339 28.55 -1.34 -19.40
N PRO A 340 29.34 -0.25 -19.37
CA PRO A 340 28.92 1.08 -19.83
C PRO A 340 28.32 1.07 -21.26
N GLY A 341 27.27 1.86 -21.45
CA GLY A 341 26.48 1.86 -22.68
C GLY A 341 25.45 0.74 -22.76
N THR A 342 25.33 -0.10 -21.73
CA THR A 342 24.22 -1.04 -21.62
C THR A 342 23.05 -0.40 -20.87
N VAL A 343 21.88 -0.37 -21.52
CA VAL A 343 20.67 0.27 -21.00
C VAL A 343 19.46 -0.64 -21.18
N MET A 344 18.53 -0.61 -20.22
CA MET A 344 17.25 -1.31 -20.29
C MET A 344 16.11 -0.35 -20.01
N VAL A 345 14.96 -0.63 -20.64
CA VAL A 345 13.73 0.15 -20.45
C VAL A 345 12.50 -0.75 -20.54
N THR A 346 11.44 -0.39 -19.82
CA THR A 346 10.15 -1.09 -19.86
C THR A 346 9.09 -0.29 -20.60
N GLY A 347 8.21 -0.99 -21.34
CA GLY A 347 6.91 -0.47 -21.74
C GLY A 347 5.92 -0.69 -20.60
N TYR A 348 5.87 0.22 -19.62
CA TYR A 348 5.28 -0.01 -18.31
C TYR A 348 3.77 -0.28 -18.32
N SER A 349 3.06 0.27 -19.28
CA SER A 349 1.60 0.13 -19.45
C SER A 349 1.22 -0.91 -20.51
N SER A 350 2.14 -1.77 -20.91
CA SER A 350 1.87 -2.87 -21.85
C SER A 350 1.15 -4.04 -21.15
N TRP A 351 -0.17 -3.96 -21.07
CA TRP A 351 -0.99 -4.96 -20.40
C TRP A 351 -1.22 -6.23 -21.22
N TRP A 352 -1.32 -6.08 -22.55
CA TRP A 352 -1.62 -7.15 -23.46
C TRP A 352 -0.58 -7.27 -24.57
N PRO A 353 -0.13 -8.49 -24.91
CA PRO A 353 -0.37 -9.74 -24.20
C PRO A 353 0.42 -9.86 -22.91
N ASP A 354 1.49 -9.04 -22.72
CA ASP A 354 2.38 -8.99 -21.57
C ASP A 354 3.24 -7.74 -21.61
N THR A 355 3.88 -7.37 -20.50
CA THR A 355 4.78 -6.21 -20.48
C THR A 355 5.95 -6.40 -21.45
N GLN A 356 6.42 -5.29 -22.03
CA GLN A 356 7.64 -5.24 -22.86
C GLN A 356 8.82 -4.75 -22.04
N ILE A 357 9.93 -5.49 -22.13
CA ILE A 357 11.22 -5.10 -21.57
C ILE A 357 12.23 -5.15 -22.71
N PHE A 358 12.99 -4.07 -22.85
CA PHE A 358 13.99 -3.92 -23.89
C PHE A 358 15.39 -3.77 -23.29
N ARG A 359 16.40 -4.34 -23.99
CA ARG A 359 17.82 -4.24 -23.62
C ARG A 359 18.65 -3.87 -24.84
N SER A 360 19.53 -2.90 -24.64
CA SER A 360 20.59 -2.48 -25.57
C SER A 360 21.94 -2.61 -24.90
N THR A 361 22.98 -3.01 -25.66
CA THR A 361 24.38 -3.05 -25.20
C THR A 361 25.27 -2.07 -25.99
N ASN A 362 24.66 -1.10 -26.68
CA ASN A 362 25.35 -0.13 -27.51
C ASN A 362 24.72 1.27 -27.44
N GLY A 363 24.36 1.70 -26.25
CA GLY A 363 23.85 3.04 -25.99
C GLY A 363 22.47 3.32 -26.56
N GLY A 364 21.67 2.29 -26.86
CA GLY A 364 20.35 2.43 -27.47
C GLY A 364 20.38 2.46 -29.01
N ASP A 365 21.53 2.32 -29.66
CA ASP A 365 21.61 2.30 -31.13
C ASP A 365 20.88 1.09 -31.75
N SER A 366 20.74 0.02 -30.97
CA SER A 366 19.87 -1.12 -31.29
C SER A 366 19.38 -1.81 -30.05
N TRP A 367 18.21 -2.44 -30.16
CA TRP A 367 17.52 -3.07 -29.07
C TRP A 367 17.11 -4.51 -29.36
N THR A 368 17.04 -5.30 -28.30
CA THR A 368 16.36 -6.60 -28.27
C THR A 368 15.27 -6.60 -27.21
N ALA A 369 14.17 -7.30 -27.46
CA ALA A 369 13.05 -7.39 -26.55
C ALA A 369 13.08 -8.70 -25.76
N ALA A 370 12.51 -8.71 -24.54
CA ALA A 370 12.34 -9.92 -23.74
C ALA A 370 11.49 -10.97 -24.47
N TRP A 371 10.52 -10.51 -25.25
CA TRP A 371 9.75 -11.33 -26.17
C TRP A 371 9.39 -10.56 -27.44
N GLN A 372 9.15 -11.29 -28.51
CA GLN A 372 8.68 -10.77 -29.80
C GLN A 372 7.65 -11.71 -30.42
N TRP A 373 6.90 -11.21 -31.39
CA TRP A 373 6.00 -12.07 -32.16
C TRP A 373 6.78 -13.08 -32.97
N GLY A 374 6.46 -14.35 -32.76
CA GLY A 374 6.84 -15.46 -33.63
C GLY A 374 5.77 -15.76 -34.67
N ASN A 375 5.41 -17.04 -34.85
CA ASN A 375 4.22 -17.38 -35.63
C ASN A 375 2.98 -17.11 -34.79
N TYR A 376 2.35 -15.93 -35.00
CA TYR A 376 1.14 -15.54 -34.26
C TYR A 376 0.13 -16.70 -34.14
N PRO A 377 -0.43 -16.98 -32.95
CA PRO A 377 -0.38 -16.16 -31.73
C PRO A 377 0.78 -16.47 -30.74
N GLN A 378 1.79 -17.23 -31.14
CA GLN A 378 2.92 -17.54 -30.28
C GLN A 378 3.89 -16.37 -30.15
N ARG A 379 4.54 -16.29 -28.98
CA ARG A 379 5.61 -15.35 -28.67
C ARG A 379 6.95 -16.07 -28.53
N ASP A 380 7.99 -15.56 -29.19
CA ASP A 380 9.37 -16.00 -28.99
C ASP A 380 9.93 -15.28 -27.76
N LYS A 381 10.24 -16.03 -26.70
CA LYS A 381 10.66 -15.48 -25.40
C LYS A 381 12.11 -15.81 -25.10
N ARG A 382 12.84 -14.83 -24.55
CA ARG A 382 14.22 -15.00 -24.06
C ARG A 382 14.26 -15.48 -22.59
N TYR A 383 13.11 -15.61 -21.94
CA TYR A 383 12.98 -15.93 -20.53
C TYR A 383 12.07 -17.13 -20.29
N THR A 384 12.22 -17.70 -19.09
CA THR A 384 11.26 -18.59 -18.45
C THR A 384 10.79 -17.97 -17.14
N MET A 385 9.58 -18.34 -16.69
CA MET A 385 9.04 -17.89 -15.40
C MET A 385 9.03 -19.05 -14.40
N ASP A 386 9.56 -18.83 -13.20
CA ASP A 386 9.44 -19.76 -12.07
C ASP A 386 8.76 -19.06 -10.90
N VAL A 387 7.45 -19.23 -10.78
CA VAL A 387 6.64 -18.68 -9.68
C VAL A 387 6.34 -19.70 -8.59
N SER A 388 7.10 -20.79 -8.49
CA SER A 388 6.87 -21.86 -7.51
C SER A 388 6.87 -21.38 -6.06
N ALA A 389 7.60 -20.31 -5.76
CA ALA A 389 7.62 -19.67 -4.43
C ALA A 389 6.35 -18.84 -4.13
N VAL A 390 5.62 -18.36 -5.16
CA VAL A 390 4.40 -17.57 -5.06
C VAL A 390 3.42 -18.02 -6.15
N PRO A 391 2.83 -19.22 -6.00
CA PRO A 391 2.11 -19.88 -7.10
C PRO A 391 0.81 -19.19 -7.50
N TRP A 392 0.21 -18.38 -6.64
CA TRP A 392 -1.00 -17.62 -6.98
C TRP A 392 -0.76 -16.53 -8.03
N LEU A 393 0.50 -16.17 -8.34
CA LEU A 393 0.84 -15.21 -9.42
C LEU A 393 0.45 -15.69 -10.83
N THR A 394 -0.03 -16.91 -10.97
CA THR A 394 -0.76 -17.35 -12.16
C THR A 394 -2.18 -16.81 -12.21
N PHE A 395 -2.67 -16.19 -11.13
CA PHE A 395 -4.07 -15.77 -10.93
C PHE A 395 -5.07 -16.90 -11.20
N GLY A 396 -4.59 -18.15 -11.24
CA GLY A 396 -5.35 -19.36 -11.60
C GLY A 396 -5.98 -19.28 -12.99
N GLU A 397 -5.45 -18.45 -13.85
CA GLU A 397 -5.88 -18.30 -15.24
C GLU A 397 -5.12 -19.29 -16.11
N ASN A 398 -5.72 -19.64 -17.22
CA ASN A 398 -5.10 -20.43 -18.27
C ASN A 398 -5.54 -19.86 -19.63
N PRO A 399 -5.11 -18.63 -19.92
CA PRO A 399 -5.49 -17.96 -21.17
C PRO A 399 -4.91 -18.71 -22.37
N GLN A 400 -5.57 -18.52 -23.51
CA GLN A 400 -5.04 -19.02 -24.77
C GLN A 400 -4.01 -18.02 -25.33
N PRO A 401 -3.01 -18.49 -26.08
CA PRO A 401 -2.09 -17.59 -26.76
C PRO A 401 -2.83 -16.49 -27.54
N PRO A 402 -2.32 -15.25 -27.56
CA PRO A 402 -0.96 -14.87 -27.18
C PRO A 402 -0.73 -14.58 -25.69
N GLU A 403 -1.79 -14.54 -24.90
CA GLU A 403 -1.63 -14.39 -23.46
C GLU A 403 -1.19 -15.70 -22.82
N GLU A 404 -0.37 -15.62 -21.80
CA GLU A 404 0.14 -16.74 -21.02
C GLU A 404 0.23 -16.33 -19.55
N THR A 405 0.17 -17.29 -18.63
CA THR A 405 0.42 -17.07 -17.21
C THR A 405 1.56 -17.97 -16.71
N PRO A 406 2.39 -17.50 -15.79
CA PRO A 406 2.45 -16.13 -15.26
C PRO A 406 2.92 -15.13 -16.31
N LYS A 407 2.52 -13.85 -16.17
CA LYS A 407 3.00 -12.73 -16.98
C LYS A 407 4.31 -12.17 -16.41
N LEU A 408 5.13 -11.50 -17.25
CA LEU A 408 6.23 -10.65 -16.78
C LEU A 408 5.71 -9.53 -15.87
N GLY A 409 4.49 -9.06 -16.12
CA GLY A 409 3.82 -8.14 -15.23
C GLY A 409 3.05 -7.02 -15.94
N TRP A 410 2.74 -6.01 -15.17
CA TRP A 410 2.10 -4.77 -15.57
C TRP A 410 2.48 -3.68 -14.58
N MET A 411 2.32 -2.39 -14.93
CA MET A 411 2.75 -1.26 -14.10
C MET A 411 4.25 -1.35 -13.77
N THR A 412 5.08 -1.72 -14.77
CA THR A 412 6.52 -1.97 -14.58
C THR A 412 7.31 -0.66 -14.64
N GLU A 413 7.14 0.21 -13.65
CA GLU A 413 7.82 1.52 -13.61
C GLU A 413 9.18 1.47 -12.89
N GLY A 414 9.36 0.55 -11.92
CA GLY A 414 10.61 0.34 -11.20
C GLY A 414 11.40 -0.81 -11.78
N MET A 415 12.61 -0.55 -12.28
CA MET A 415 13.55 -1.56 -12.76
C MET A 415 14.98 -1.12 -12.52
N GLU A 416 15.80 -1.97 -11.88
CA GLU A 416 17.20 -1.66 -11.60
C GLU A 416 18.12 -2.87 -11.77
N ILE A 417 19.24 -2.67 -12.45
CA ILE A 417 20.37 -3.60 -12.49
C ILE A 417 21.25 -3.32 -11.27
N ASP A 418 21.70 -4.38 -10.59
CA ASP A 418 22.63 -4.25 -9.46
C ASP A 418 23.95 -3.61 -9.95
N PRO A 419 24.39 -2.50 -9.34
CA PRO A 419 25.61 -1.81 -9.77
C PRO A 419 26.90 -2.64 -9.58
N PHE A 420 26.87 -3.74 -8.85
CA PHE A 420 28.00 -4.62 -8.58
C PHE A 420 27.89 -5.99 -9.27
N ASP A 421 26.67 -6.37 -9.69
CA ASP A 421 26.39 -7.66 -10.32
C ASP A 421 25.51 -7.49 -11.58
N PRO A 422 26.08 -7.51 -12.80
CA PRO A 422 25.33 -7.33 -14.04
C PRO A 422 24.34 -8.47 -14.33
N ASP A 423 24.44 -9.58 -13.62
CA ASP A 423 23.49 -10.70 -13.73
C ASP A 423 22.22 -10.48 -12.89
N ARG A 424 22.25 -9.56 -11.91
CA ARG A 424 21.12 -9.31 -11.02
C ARG A 424 20.28 -8.13 -11.50
N LEU A 425 19.00 -8.40 -11.78
CA LEU A 425 17.98 -7.41 -12.12
C LEU A 425 16.80 -7.58 -11.15
N LEU A 426 16.27 -6.48 -10.63
CA LEU A 426 14.98 -6.41 -9.93
C LEU A 426 14.04 -5.48 -10.69
N TYR A 427 12.74 -5.85 -10.75
CA TYR A 427 11.71 -4.95 -11.22
C TYR A 427 10.40 -5.16 -10.45
N GLY A 428 9.67 -4.08 -10.24
CA GLY A 428 8.38 -4.06 -9.57
C GLY A 428 7.22 -4.15 -10.54
N THR A 429 6.13 -4.73 -10.09
CA THR A 429 4.86 -4.81 -10.83
C THR A 429 3.70 -4.39 -9.92
N GLY A 430 2.48 -4.36 -10.45
CA GLY A 430 1.27 -4.12 -9.66
C GLY A 430 0.92 -5.22 -8.65
N ALA A 431 1.68 -6.33 -8.59
CA ALA A 431 1.37 -7.46 -7.71
C ALA A 431 2.58 -8.05 -6.98
N THR A 432 3.82 -7.77 -7.41
CA THR A 432 4.99 -8.43 -6.84
C THR A 432 6.30 -7.77 -7.30
N VAL A 433 7.39 -8.23 -6.70
CA VAL A 433 8.76 -7.98 -7.19
C VAL A 433 9.24 -9.21 -7.95
N TYR A 434 9.61 -9.00 -9.20
CA TYR A 434 10.31 -10.00 -10.01
C TYR A 434 11.79 -9.65 -10.17
N GLY A 435 12.56 -10.64 -10.56
CA GLY A 435 13.97 -10.43 -10.88
C GLY A 435 14.62 -11.68 -11.48
N THR A 436 15.90 -11.53 -11.81
CA THR A 436 16.77 -12.62 -12.26
C THR A 436 18.18 -12.43 -11.70
N THR A 437 18.95 -13.50 -11.64
CA THR A 437 20.39 -13.53 -11.38
C THR A 437 21.14 -14.12 -12.58
N GLN A 438 20.60 -13.99 -13.77
CA GLN A 438 21.10 -14.56 -15.01
C GLN A 438 20.94 -13.57 -16.19
N LEU A 439 20.90 -12.26 -15.90
CA LEU A 439 20.54 -11.24 -16.88
C LEU A 439 21.46 -11.26 -18.11
N THR A 440 22.78 -11.47 -17.92
CA THR A 440 23.77 -11.47 -19.03
C THR A 440 23.62 -12.66 -19.99
N ASN A 441 22.80 -13.68 -19.64
CA ASN A 441 22.40 -14.72 -20.60
C ASN A 441 21.65 -14.12 -21.79
N TRP A 442 20.96 -12.99 -21.59
CA TRP A 442 20.29 -12.24 -22.65
C TRP A 442 21.26 -11.86 -23.78
N ASP A 443 22.44 -11.35 -23.42
CA ASP A 443 23.46 -10.88 -24.38
C ASP A 443 24.15 -12.05 -25.09
N ARG A 444 24.04 -13.27 -24.58
CA ARG A 444 24.58 -14.50 -25.15
C ARG A 444 23.56 -15.29 -25.97
N ASP A 445 22.36 -14.72 -26.17
CA ASP A 445 21.21 -15.37 -26.80
C ASP A 445 20.82 -16.69 -26.09
N GLN A 446 20.95 -16.68 -24.73
CA GLN A 446 20.57 -17.77 -23.86
C GLN A 446 19.35 -17.37 -23.02
N THR A 447 18.53 -18.36 -22.67
CA THR A 447 17.36 -18.12 -21.80
C THR A 447 17.82 -17.82 -20.39
N PHE A 448 17.14 -16.87 -19.73
CA PHE A 448 17.27 -16.57 -18.31
C PHE A 448 15.95 -16.86 -17.58
N THR A 449 16.02 -17.09 -16.26
CA THR A 449 14.84 -17.36 -15.43
C THR A 449 14.44 -16.13 -14.65
N VAL A 450 13.18 -15.72 -14.78
CA VAL A 450 12.55 -14.69 -13.96
C VAL A 450 11.78 -15.36 -12.82
N ARG A 451 11.94 -14.85 -11.60
CA ARG A 451 11.30 -15.39 -10.40
C ARG A 451 10.89 -14.27 -9.43
N PRO A 452 9.96 -14.51 -8.49
CA PRO A 452 9.64 -13.57 -7.45
C PRO A 452 10.80 -13.36 -6.47
N PHE A 453 11.14 -12.10 -6.19
CA PHE A 453 12.07 -11.66 -5.14
C PHE A 453 11.28 -10.87 -4.09
N VAL A 454 10.26 -11.50 -3.50
CA VAL A 454 9.23 -10.78 -2.74
C VAL A 454 9.07 -11.29 -1.30
N LYS A 455 9.82 -12.34 -0.90
CA LYS A 455 9.73 -12.85 0.47
C LYS A 455 9.97 -11.73 1.50
N GLY A 456 9.06 -11.58 2.47
CA GLY A 456 9.11 -10.54 3.51
C GLY A 456 8.50 -9.20 3.11
N LEU A 457 8.22 -8.99 1.81
CA LEU A 457 7.46 -7.83 1.34
C LEU A 457 6.00 -8.25 1.18
N GLU A 458 5.16 -7.76 2.10
CA GLU A 458 3.72 -7.97 2.10
C GLU A 458 3.07 -6.60 1.97
N GLU A 459 2.39 -6.37 0.86
CA GLU A 459 1.83 -5.06 0.55
C GLU A 459 0.40 -5.23 0.05
N THR A 460 -0.56 -5.20 1.00
CA THR A 460 -1.99 -5.25 0.69
C THR A 460 -2.80 -4.38 1.65
N SER A 461 -3.90 -3.82 1.14
CA SER A 461 -4.94 -3.20 1.94
C SER A 461 -5.92 -4.28 2.39
N VAL A 462 -5.96 -4.57 3.70
CA VAL A 462 -6.78 -5.62 4.29
C VAL A 462 -8.14 -5.05 4.67
N ARG A 463 -9.22 -5.62 4.14
CA ARG A 463 -10.60 -5.13 4.33
C ARG A 463 -11.37 -5.90 5.38
N ASP A 464 -11.18 -7.22 5.42
CA ASP A 464 -11.89 -8.06 6.39
C ASP A 464 -11.10 -9.34 6.73
N LEU A 465 -11.30 -9.87 7.92
CA LEU A 465 -10.62 -11.05 8.44
C LEU A 465 -11.60 -11.93 9.22
N ILE A 466 -11.64 -13.23 8.92
CA ILE A 466 -12.37 -14.20 9.71
C ILE A 466 -11.47 -15.37 10.12
N SER A 467 -11.63 -15.85 11.36
CA SER A 467 -10.95 -17.03 11.89
C SER A 467 -11.99 -18.03 12.36
N PRO A 468 -12.44 -18.97 11.50
CA PRO A 468 -13.44 -19.98 11.87
C PRO A 468 -12.92 -20.96 12.94
N PRO A 469 -13.76 -21.55 13.80
CA PRO A 469 -13.35 -22.47 14.87
C PRO A 469 -12.81 -23.82 14.36
N SER A 470 -12.99 -24.12 13.08
CA SER A 470 -12.42 -25.29 12.42
C SER A 470 -12.12 -25.01 10.95
N GLY A 471 -11.26 -25.80 10.33
CA GLY A 471 -10.79 -25.60 8.98
C GLY A 471 -9.53 -24.73 8.92
N ALA A 472 -9.43 -23.86 7.93
CA ALA A 472 -8.31 -22.91 7.82
C ALA A 472 -8.29 -21.94 9.00
N PRO A 473 -7.11 -21.63 9.56
CA PRO A 473 -6.99 -20.67 10.66
C PRO A 473 -7.44 -19.27 10.31
N LEU A 474 -7.34 -18.88 9.04
CA LEU A 474 -7.65 -17.54 8.63
C LEU A 474 -8.15 -17.51 7.19
N LEU A 475 -9.15 -16.67 6.92
CA LEU A 475 -9.49 -16.19 5.59
C LEU A 475 -9.38 -14.66 5.59
N SER A 476 -8.74 -14.09 4.57
CA SER A 476 -8.52 -12.65 4.45
C SER A 476 -9.24 -12.09 3.23
N GLY A 477 -9.97 -10.98 3.39
CA GLY A 477 -10.50 -10.15 2.32
C GLY A 477 -9.59 -8.97 2.07
N LEU A 478 -9.11 -8.83 0.83
CA LEU A 478 -8.09 -7.87 0.45
C LEU A 478 -8.58 -6.96 -0.68
N GLY A 479 -7.99 -5.78 -0.78
CA GLY A 479 -8.06 -4.93 -1.97
C GLY A 479 -7.28 -5.54 -3.13
N ASP A 480 -7.66 -5.22 -4.35
CA ASP A 480 -7.02 -5.49 -5.63
C ASP A 480 -6.91 -6.97 -6.05
N ILE A 481 -6.64 -7.89 -5.13
CA ILE A 481 -6.44 -9.31 -5.38
C ILE A 481 -7.47 -10.21 -4.69
N GLY A 482 -8.54 -9.65 -4.18
CA GLY A 482 -9.71 -10.35 -3.62
C GLY A 482 -9.47 -11.06 -2.29
N GLY A 483 -8.40 -11.82 -2.09
CA GLY A 483 -8.08 -12.42 -0.80
C GLY A 483 -7.72 -13.90 -0.85
N PHE A 484 -7.43 -14.48 0.33
CA PHE A 484 -6.86 -15.81 0.47
C PHE A 484 -7.49 -16.64 1.59
N ARG A 485 -7.42 -17.95 1.39
CA ARG A 485 -7.58 -18.95 2.43
C ARG A 485 -6.21 -19.38 2.93
N HIS A 486 -5.88 -19.09 4.19
CA HIS A 486 -4.61 -19.47 4.80
C HIS A 486 -4.77 -20.77 5.57
N THR A 487 -4.16 -21.86 5.09
CA THR A 487 -4.11 -23.15 5.80
C THR A 487 -2.94 -23.20 6.78
N ASP A 488 -1.94 -22.40 6.54
CA ASP A 488 -0.79 -22.12 7.36
C ASP A 488 -0.41 -20.64 7.16
N VAL A 489 -0.37 -19.86 8.23
CA VAL A 489 -0.10 -18.42 8.17
C VAL A 489 1.35 -18.06 7.85
N ASP A 490 2.27 -19.03 8.00
CA ASP A 490 3.69 -18.90 7.67
C ASP A 490 4.03 -19.40 6.24
N GLN A 491 3.02 -19.80 5.45
CA GLN A 491 3.21 -20.26 4.08
C GLN A 491 2.42 -19.42 3.09
N VAL A 492 2.99 -19.21 1.92
CA VAL A 492 2.30 -18.55 0.81
C VAL A 492 1.16 -19.43 0.31
N PRO A 493 -0.09 -18.93 0.20
CA PRO A 493 -1.20 -19.71 -0.33
C PRO A 493 -0.98 -20.11 -1.79
N ALA A 494 -1.49 -21.29 -2.16
CA ALA A 494 -1.36 -21.77 -3.53
C ALA A 494 -2.17 -20.95 -4.53
N MET A 495 -3.29 -20.33 -4.08
CA MET A 495 -4.23 -19.61 -4.93
C MET A 495 -5.00 -18.56 -4.13
N MET A 496 -5.33 -17.46 -4.78
CA MET A 496 -6.30 -16.45 -4.32
C MET A 496 -7.74 -16.95 -4.46
N PHE A 497 -8.70 -16.23 -3.88
CA PHE A 497 -10.12 -16.54 -4.07
C PHE A 497 -10.55 -16.40 -5.54
N ARG A 498 -11.32 -17.37 -6.00
CA ARG A 498 -11.84 -17.40 -7.37
C ARG A 498 -13.29 -17.88 -7.43
N GLN A 499 -13.95 -17.67 -8.57
CA GLN A 499 -15.29 -18.16 -8.91
C GLN A 499 -16.37 -17.82 -7.88
N PRO A 500 -16.70 -16.54 -7.67
CA PRO A 500 -16.36 -15.40 -8.54
C PRO A 500 -14.99 -14.79 -8.18
N SER A 501 -14.37 -14.08 -9.12
CA SER A 501 -13.20 -13.24 -8.88
C SER A 501 -13.66 -11.83 -8.53
N PHE A 502 -13.13 -11.29 -7.45
CA PHE A 502 -13.31 -9.89 -7.05
C PHE A 502 -12.00 -9.15 -7.21
N GLY A 503 -12.05 -7.86 -7.50
CA GLY A 503 -10.93 -6.98 -7.26
C GLY A 503 -10.74 -6.80 -5.76
N THR A 504 -11.80 -6.37 -5.07
CA THR A 504 -11.77 -6.21 -3.61
C THR A 504 -12.82 -7.10 -2.97
N THR A 505 -12.44 -7.89 -1.97
CA THR A 505 -13.38 -8.51 -1.04
C THR A 505 -13.62 -7.56 0.13
N SER A 506 -14.80 -6.97 0.19
CA SER A 506 -15.15 -5.96 1.20
C SER A 506 -15.62 -6.55 2.52
N SER A 507 -16.17 -7.78 2.50
CA SER A 507 -16.62 -8.46 3.71
C SER A 507 -16.67 -9.98 3.53
N LEU A 508 -16.37 -10.68 4.63
CA LEU A 508 -16.40 -12.13 4.79
C LEU A 508 -17.24 -12.48 6.02
N ASP A 509 -17.97 -13.59 6.00
CA ASP A 509 -18.54 -14.16 7.20
C ASP A 509 -18.68 -15.68 7.09
N TYR A 510 -18.82 -16.35 8.23
CA TYR A 510 -19.01 -17.80 8.32
C TYR A 510 -20.12 -18.16 9.29
N ALA A 511 -20.73 -19.32 9.07
CA ALA A 511 -21.75 -19.85 9.98
C ALA A 511 -21.09 -20.47 11.21
N GLU A 512 -21.30 -19.92 12.41
CA GLU A 512 -20.64 -20.36 13.66
C GLU A 512 -20.86 -21.84 13.98
N LEU A 513 -22.08 -22.34 13.76
CA LEU A 513 -22.46 -23.74 14.02
C LEU A 513 -22.15 -24.68 12.84
N ALA A 514 -21.77 -24.10 11.68
CA ALA A 514 -21.39 -24.83 10.47
C ALA A 514 -20.21 -24.13 9.79
N PRO A 515 -19.01 -24.06 10.42
CA PRO A 515 -17.92 -23.20 10.01
C PRO A 515 -17.28 -23.54 8.64
N ASN A 516 -17.68 -24.62 8.03
CA ASN A 516 -17.41 -24.94 6.62
C ASN A 516 -18.21 -24.05 5.65
N ILE A 517 -19.31 -23.44 6.08
CA ILE A 517 -20.12 -22.51 5.26
C ILE A 517 -19.55 -21.10 5.44
N VAL A 518 -19.08 -20.53 4.35
CA VAL A 518 -18.48 -19.19 4.29
C VAL A 518 -19.14 -18.41 3.15
N VAL A 519 -19.31 -17.12 3.34
CA VAL A 519 -19.78 -16.18 2.33
C VAL A 519 -18.82 -15.00 2.21
N ARG A 520 -18.67 -14.45 1.01
CA ARG A 520 -17.93 -13.21 0.76
C ARG A 520 -18.61 -12.34 -0.25
N VAL A 521 -18.47 -11.03 -0.09
CA VAL A 521 -18.94 -10.01 -1.02
C VAL A 521 -17.82 -9.05 -1.38
N GLY A 522 -17.95 -8.36 -2.50
CA GLY A 522 -16.89 -7.46 -2.94
C GLY A 522 -17.30 -6.57 -4.10
N THR A 523 -16.27 -6.01 -4.74
CA THR A 523 -16.39 -5.13 -5.91
C THR A 523 -15.48 -5.62 -7.03
N HIS A 524 -15.79 -5.21 -8.27
CA HIS A 524 -14.92 -5.43 -9.42
C HIS A 524 -13.70 -4.48 -9.39
N VAL A 525 -12.67 -4.87 -10.13
CA VAL A 525 -11.72 -3.94 -10.72
C VAL A 525 -12.15 -3.69 -12.16
N GLY A 526 -12.32 -2.43 -12.54
CA GLY A 526 -12.76 -2.05 -13.88
C GLY A 526 -14.17 -2.54 -14.23
N ASP A 527 -14.40 -2.88 -15.48
CA ASP A 527 -15.71 -3.24 -16.06
C ASP A 527 -16.10 -4.71 -15.87
N GLY A 528 -15.67 -5.34 -14.77
CA GLY A 528 -16.01 -6.73 -14.46
C GLY A 528 -17.53 -6.99 -14.42
N THR A 529 -17.95 -8.18 -14.84
CA THR A 529 -19.38 -8.58 -14.93
C THR A 529 -19.72 -9.77 -14.04
N ASP A 530 -18.75 -10.32 -13.31
CA ASP A 530 -18.97 -11.47 -12.43
C ASP A 530 -19.92 -11.11 -11.27
N PRO A 531 -20.70 -12.07 -10.76
CA PRO A 531 -21.46 -11.85 -9.54
C PRO A 531 -20.57 -11.44 -8.38
N LEU A 532 -21.02 -10.45 -7.58
CA LEU A 532 -20.25 -9.84 -6.48
C LEU A 532 -20.49 -10.52 -5.12
N ILE A 533 -20.96 -11.75 -5.14
CA ILE A 533 -21.11 -12.62 -3.97
C ILE A 533 -20.67 -14.04 -4.26
N GLY A 534 -19.91 -14.62 -3.36
CA GLY A 534 -19.42 -16.00 -3.41
C GLY A 534 -19.75 -16.78 -2.15
N PHE A 535 -20.08 -18.06 -2.32
CA PHE A 535 -20.35 -19.00 -1.23
C PHE A 535 -19.38 -20.17 -1.29
N SER A 536 -19.10 -20.76 -0.12
CA SER A 536 -18.30 -21.97 0.06
C SER A 536 -18.96 -22.86 1.10
N THR A 537 -18.85 -24.18 0.94
CA THR A 537 -19.25 -25.18 1.94
C THR A 537 -18.09 -26.08 2.39
N ASP A 538 -16.87 -25.69 2.07
CA ASP A 538 -15.64 -26.38 2.45
C ASP A 538 -14.59 -25.43 3.05
N ASN A 539 -15.08 -24.43 3.82
CA ASN A 539 -14.24 -23.46 4.51
C ASN A 539 -13.36 -22.63 3.55
N GLY A 540 -13.94 -22.20 2.42
CA GLY A 540 -13.27 -21.34 1.43
C GLY A 540 -12.26 -22.04 0.54
N ALA A 541 -12.23 -23.40 0.48
CA ALA A 541 -11.35 -24.11 -0.43
C ALA A 541 -11.86 -24.04 -1.88
N HIS A 542 -13.19 -24.13 -2.07
CA HIS A 542 -13.85 -23.90 -3.34
C HIS A 542 -15.01 -22.91 -3.16
N TRP A 543 -15.26 -22.15 -4.21
CA TRP A 543 -16.28 -21.11 -4.21
C TRP A 543 -17.21 -21.27 -5.42
N TRP A 544 -18.45 -20.79 -5.31
CA TRP A 544 -19.36 -20.60 -6.43
C TRP A 544 -20.13 -19.30 -6.27
N SER A 545 -20.57 -18.73 -7.38
CA SER A 545 -21.30 -17.48 -7.41
C SER A 545 -22.74 -17.66 -6.96
N GLY A 546 -23.26 -16.75 -6.15
CA GLY A 546 -24.69 -16.53 -5.96
C GLY A 546 -25.27 -15.59 -7.03
N SER A 547 -26.59 -15.40 -7.04
CA SER A 547 -27.20 -14.31 -7.79
C SER A 547 -26.92 -12.97 -7.09
N THR A 548 -26.73 -11.91 -7.85
CA THR A 548 -26.55 -10.55 -7.35
C THR A 548 -27.85 -9.78 -7.49
N PRO A 549 -28.43 -9.17 -6.42
CA PRO A 549 -29.52 -8.21 -6.58
C PRO A 549 -29.07 -7.08 -7.52
N GLY A 550 -29.95 -6.59 -8.35
CA GLY A 550 -29.59 -5.64 -9.42
C GLY A 550 -28.79 -4.44 -8.92
N GLY A 551 -27.56 -4.30 -9.42
CA GLY A 551 -26.62 -3.24 -9.07
C GLY A 551 -25.93 -3.38 -7.70
N ALA A 552 -26.12 -4.49 -6.97
CA ALA A 552 -25.50 -4.70 -5.66
C ALA A 552 -23.99 -4.96 -5.80
N GLY A 553 -23.18 -4.34 -4.90
CA GLY A 553 -21.75 -4.58 -4.80
C GLY A 553 -21.20 -4.03 -3.47
N GLY A 554 -20.05 -4.54 -3.05
CA GLY A 554 -19.39 -4.12 -1.81
C GLY A 554 -20.22 -4.33 -0.55
N GLY A 555 -19.97 -3.50 0.45
CA GLY A 555 -20.69 -3.48 1.71
C GLY A 555 -20.36 -4.64 2.63
N THR A 556 -21.34 -5.05 3.48
CA THR A 556 -21.16 -6.09 4.50
C THR A 556 -22.12 -7.24 4.32
N VAL A 557 -21.69 -8.46 4.66
CA VAL A 557 -22.48 -9.68 4.58
C VAL A 557 -22.48 -10.42 5.91
N ALA A 558 -23.58 -11.05 6.26
CA ALA A 558 -23.76 -11.84 7.47
C ALA A 558 -24.34 -13.22 7.15
N ALA A 559 -23.77 -14.29 7.70
CA ALA A 559 -24.23 -15.66 7.61
C ALA A 559 -24.95 -16.08 8.90
N ALA A 560 -26.15 -16.62 8.80
CA ALA A 560 -26.83 -17.20 9.96
C ALA A 560 -25.95 -18.24 10.66
N ALA A 561 -26.09 -18.40 11.97
CA ALA A 561 -25.28 -19.32 12.77
C ALA A 561 -25.22 -20.75 12.18
N ASP A 562 -26.28 -21.23 11.57
CA ASP A 562 -26.39 -22.57 10.95
C ASP A 562 -26.13 -22.56 9.41
N GLY A 563 -25.82 -21.42 8.82
CA GLY A 563 -25.61 -21.26 7.39
C GLY A 563 -26.85 -21.34 6.52
N SER A 564 -28.06 -21.36 7.12
CA SER A 564 -29.32 -21.49 6.36
C SER A 564 -29.79 -20.22 5.67
N ARG A 565 -29.25 -19.05 6.07
CA ARG A 565 -29.69 -17.72 5.65
C ARG A 565 -28.50 -16.76 5.56
N PHE A 566 -28.67 -15.72 4.74
CA PHE A 566 -27.66 -14.68 4.54
C PHE A 566 -28.35 -13.32 4.46
N VAL A 567 -27.71 -12.31 5.02
CA VAL A 567 -28.10 -10.91 4.89
C VAL A 567 -26.93 -10.16 4.26
N TRP A 568 -27.21 -9.42 3.20
CA TRP A 568 -26.23 -8.59 2.49
C TRP A 568 -26.68 -7.13 2.48
N SER A 569 -25.83 -6.25 2.97
CA SER A 569 -25.98 -4.80 2.90
C SER A 569 -24.98 -4.23 1.89
N PRO A 570 -25.31 -4.15 0.59
CA PRO A 570 -24.47 -3.55 -0.42
C PRO A 570 -24.28 -2.04 -0.18
N GLU A 571 -23.21 -1.47 -0.73
CA GLU A 571 -22.93 -0.02 -0.63
C GLU A 571 -23.97 0.82 -1.38
N ASN A 572 -24.42 0.32 -2.53
CA ASN A 572 -25.18 1.09 -3.52
C ASN A 572 -26.66 0.72 -3.63
N THR A 573 -27.13 -0.27 -2.89
CA THR A 573 -28.55 -0.66 -2.84
C THR A 573 -29.01 -0.91 -1.42
N GLY A 574 -30.33 -1.15 -1.22
CA GLY A 574 -30.87 -1.50 0.09
C GLY A 574 -30.40 -2.86 0.58
N VAL A 575 -30.62 -3.14 1.88
CA VAL A 575 -30.30 -4.42 2.50
C VAL A 575 -31.18 -5.53 1.95
N HIS A 576 -30.61 -6.70 1.70
CA HIS A 576 -31.29 -7.88 1.19
C HIS A 576 -31.05 -9.10 2.06
N HIS A 577 -32.03 -10.02 2.09
CA HIS A 577 -31.88 -11.32 2.73
C HIS A 577 -32.15 -12.45 1.75
N SER A 578 -31.55 -13.61 1.99
CA SER A 578 -31.67 -14.80 1.15
C SER A 578 -31.68 -16.08 1.97
N VAL A 579 -32.30 -17.12 1.42
CA VAL A 579 -32.16 -18.52 1.85
C VAL A 579 -31.56 -19.32 0.71
N GLY A 580 -30.87 -20.43 1.01
CA GLY A 580 -30.35 -21.34 -0.02
C GLY A 580 -29.21 -20.75 -0.85
N PHE A 581 -28.24 -20.10 -0.23
CA PHE A 581 -26.99 -19.64 -0.85
C PHE A 581 -27.20 -18.61 -1.96
N GLY A 582 -28.05 -17.62 -1.72
CA GLY A 582 -28.22 -16.50 -2.65
C GLY A 582 -28.82 -16.85 -4.01
N ASN A 583 -29.57 -17.98 -4.12
CA ASN A 583 -30.32 -18.30 -5.34
C ASN A 583 -31.38 -17.25 -5.67
N SER A 584 -31.92 -16.60 -4.64
CA SER A 584 -32.80 -15.44 -4.76
C SER A 584 -32.65 -14.52 -3.57
N TRP A 585 -32.85 -13.24 -3.79
CA TRP A 585 -32.80 -12.20 -2.78
C TRP A 585 -34.12 -11.46 -2.67
N SER A 586 -34.50 -11.13 -1.44
CA SER A 586 -35.63 -10.26 -1.14
C SER A 586 -35.16 -9.04 -0.36
N ALA A 587 -35.75 -7.88 -0.62
CA ALA A 587 -35.41 -6.68 0.13
C ALA A 587 -35.80 -6.82 1.60
N SER A 588 -34.90 -6.51 2.50
CA SER A 588 -35.15 -6.43 3.94
C SER A 588 -35.91 -5.15 4.27
N GLN A 589 -36.86 -5.24 5.18
CA GLN A 589 -37.69 -4.11 5.57
C GLN A 589 -37.20 -3.51 6.91
N GLY A 590 -37.38 -2.19 7.10
CA GLY A 590 -37.13 -1.53 8.37
C GLY A 590 -35.66 -1.27 8.73
N ILE A 591 -34.75 -1.42 7.76
CA ILE A 591 -33.32 -1.13 7.88
C ILE A 591 -32.88 -0.23 6.71
N PRO A 592 -32.11 0.83 6.95
CA PRO A 592 -31.64 1.72 5.87
C PRO A 592 -30.53 1.11 5.02
N GLN A 593 -30.39 1.62 3.80
CA GLN A 593 -29.23 1.36 2.93
C GLN A 593 -27.94 1.81 3.64
N GLY A 594 -26.86 1.08 3.43
CA GLY A 594 -25.55 1.36 4.03
C GLY A 594 -25.45 0.99 5.52
N ALA A 595 -26.45 0.27 6.07
CA ALA A 595 -26.33 -0.29 7.40
C ALA A 595 -25.28 -1.41 7.42
N ARG A 596 -24.35 -1.41 8.37
CA ARG A 596 -23.50 -2.55 8.63
C ARG A 596 -24.33 -3.69 9.22
N VAL A 597 -24.15 -4.91 8.74
CA VAL A 597 -24.94 -6.08 9.19
C VAL A 597 -24.04 -7.16 9.79
N GLU A 598 -24.61 -7.88 10.79
CA GLU A 598 -23.97 -9.01 11.47
C GLU A 598 -25.04 -10.05 11.87
N ALA A 599 -24.62 -11.31 12.05
CA ALA A 599 -25.48 -12.38 12.55
C ALA A 599 -25.22 -12.70 14.02
N ASP A 600 -26.25 -13.15 14.75
CA ASP A 600 -26.06 -13.82 16.02
C ASP A 600 -25.30 -15.14 15.80
N ARG A 601 -24.39 -15.47 16.71
CA ARG A 601 -23.55 -16.67 16.56
C ARG A 601 -24.18 -17.95 17.10
N VAL A 602 -25.44 -17.88 17.59
CA VAL A 602 -26.18 -19.02 18.17
C VAL A 602 -27.59 -19.14 17.58
N ASP A 603 -28.34 -18.04 17.46
CA ASP A 603 -29.71 -18.02 16.93
C ASP A 603 -29.71 -17.75 15.43
N PRO A 604 -29.99 -18.74 14.57
CA PRO A 604 -29.95 -18.58 13.10
C PRO A 604 -31.03 -17.64 12.53
N ASN A 605 -32.01 -17.24 13.32
CA ASN A 605 -33.04 -16.30 12.87
C ASN A 605 -32.72 -14.85 13.25
N ARG A 606 -31.67 -14.64 14.05
CA ARG A 606 -31.36 -13.32 14.56
C ARG A 606 -30.22 -12.67 13.79
N PHE A 607 -30.49 -11.45 13.31
CA PHE A 607 -29.54 -10.59 12.65
C PHE A 607 -29.57 -9.19 13.26
N TYR A 608 -28.48 -8.49 13.12
CA TYR A 608 -28.26 -7.16 13.64
C TYR A 608 -27.85 -6.21 12.52
N GLY A 609 -28.18 -4.93 12.71
CA GLY A 609 -27.74 -3.86 11.83
C GLY A 609 -27.36 -2.63 12.62
N PHE A 610 -26.48 -1.82 12.06
CA PHE A 610 -26.13 -0.52 12.64
C PHE A 610 -26.03 0.54 11.54
N HIS A 611 -26.64 1.70 11.77
CA HIS A 611 -26.54 2.84 10.88
C HIS A 611 -26.69 4.15 11.65
N GLN A 612 -25.68 5.02 11.60
CA GLN A 612 -25.70 6.41 12.10
C GLN A 612 -26.34 6.55 13.49
N GLY A 613 -25.84 5.80 14.49
CA GLY A 613 -26.29 5.88 15.87
C GLY A 613 -27.50 5.03 16.21
N THR A 614 -28.10 4.36 15.23
CA THR A 614 -29.26 3.48 15.46
C THR A 614 -28.86 2.02 15.24
N PHE A 615 -29.19 1.19 16.23
CA PHE A 615 -29.05 -0.26 16.17
C PHE A 615 -30.35 -0.89 15.71
N TYR A 616 -30.31 -1.93 14.90
CA TYR A 616 -31.45 -2.61 14.32
C TYR A 616 -31.40 -4.10 14.64
N ILE A 617 -32.55 -4.71 14.88
CA ILE A 617 -32.69 -6.12 15.28
C ILE A 617 -33.70 -6.81 14.36
N SER A 618 -33.30 -7.95 13.80
CA SER A 618 -34.19 -8.90 13.13
C SER A 618 -34.24 -10.20 13.91
N THR A 619 -35.42 -10.82 14.03
CA THR A 619 -35.65 -12.14 14.64
C THR A 619 -36.33 -13.11 13.68
N ASN A 620 -36.37 -12.77 12.41
CA ASN A 620 -37.03 -13.56 11.34
C ASN A 620 -36.14 -13.78 10.12
N GLY A 621 -34.82 -13.93 10.36
CA GLY A 621 -33.86 -14.27 9.32
C GLY A 621 -33.52 -13.11 8.37
N GLY A 622 -33.54 -11.89 8.87
CA GLY A 622 -33.20 -10.70 8.09
C GLY A 622 -34.35 -10.13 7.24
N ALA A 623 -35.54 -10.72 7.27
CA ALA A 623 -36.66 -10.25 6.46
C ALA A 623 -37.17 -8.88 6.91
N THR A 624 -37.28 -8.67 8.23
CA THR A 624 -37.64 -7.36 8.80
C THR A 624 -36.73 -7.02 9.97
N PHE A 625 -36.37 -5.76 10.06
CA PHE A 625 -35.60 -5.19 11.14
C PHE A 625 -36.45 -4.15 11.88
N THR A 626 -36.24 -4.06 13.18
CA THR A 626 -36.84 -3.04 14.04
C THR A 626 -35.75 -2.23 14.69
N ALA A 627 -35.86 -0.91 14.63
CA ALA A 627 -34.93 -0.02 15.32
C ALA A 627 -34.99 -0.26 16.83
N SER A 628 -33.82 -0.41 17.45
CA SER A 628 -33.67 -0.51 18.90
C SER A 628 -33.97 0.84 19.59
N ALA A 629 -34.40 0.79 20.83
CA ALA A 629 -34.53 1.98 21.67
C ALA A 629 -33.21 2.42 22.32
N ALA A 630 -32.11 1.72 22.04
CA ALA A 630 -30.80 2.04 22.59
C ALA A 630 -30.37 3.48 22.22
N GLN A 631 -29.76 4.15 23.18
CA GLN A 631 -29.33 5.55 23.07
C GLN A 631 -27.83 5.67 23.34
N GLY A 632 -27.20 6.78 22.84
CA GLY A 632 -25.80 7.11 23.11
C GLY A 632 -24.80 6.28 22.33
N LEU A 633 -25.23 5.67 21.21
CA LEU A 633 -24.35 5.02 20.25
C LEU A 633 -23.74 6.06 19.29
N PRO A 634 -22.56 5.80 18.68
CA PRO A 634 -21.87 6.77 17.83
C PRO A 634 -22.68 7.07 16.57
N ALA A 635 -22.98 8.36 16.33
CA ALA A 635 -23.76 8.80 15.18
C ALA A 635 -22.89 9.10 13.93
N THR A 636 -21.59 9.22 14.09
CA THR A 636 -20.62 9.54 13.05
C THR A 636 -19.38 8.67 13.20
N GLY A 637 -18.59 8.57 12.14
CA GLY A 637 -17.38 7.73 12.10
C GLY A 637 -17.66 6.28 11.71
N GLU A 638 -16.60 5.56 11.54
CA GLU A 638 -16.63 4.12 11.24
C GLU A 638 -17.03 3.33 12.49
N VAL A 639 -17.92 2.38 12.33
CA VAL A 639 -18.37 1.50 13.40
C VAL A 639 -18.16 0.05 12.99
N ARG A 640 -17.57 -0.71 13.89
CA ARG A 640 -17.40 -2.16 13.80
C ARG A 640 -18.11 -2.81 14.97
N PHE A 641 -18.87 -3.86 14.73
CA PHE A 641 -19.50 -4.60 15.81
C PHE A 641 -19.54 -6.09 15.50
N GLY A 642 -19.67 -6.92 16.51
CA GLY A 642 -19.76 -8.35 16.35
C GLY A 642 -20.54 -9.00 17.50
N ALA A 643 -21.20 -10.12 17.22
CA ALA A 643 -21.82 -10.98 18.20
C ALA A 643 -20.81 -12.00 18.75
N VAL A 644 -20.86 -12.23 20.06
CA VAL A 644 -19.90 -13.10 20.75
C VAL A 644 -20.19 -14.58 20.44
N PRO A 645 -19.20 -15.37 19.96
CA PRO A 645 -19.36 -16.80 19.73
C PRO A 645 -19.91 -17.55 20.95
N GLY A 646 -20.92 -18.41 20.71
CA GLY A 646 -21.57 -19.23 21.75
C GLY A 646 -22.47 -18.48 22.74
N ARG A 647 -22.80 -17.19 22.48
CA ARG A 647 -23.60 -16.35 23.39
C ARG A 647 -24.67 -15.57 22.66
N THR A 648 -25.91 -16.06 22.69
CA THR A 648 -27.03 -15.36 22.04
C THR A 648 -27.22 -13.97 22.61
N GLY A 649 -27.26 -12.96 21.73
CA GLY A 649 -27.56 -11.57 22.09
C GLY A 649 -26.48 -10.84 22.87
N ASP A 650 -25.27 -11.40 23.00
CA ASP A 650 -24.09 -10.71 23.54
C ASP A 650 -23.34 -10.05 22.37
N ILE A 651 -23.31 -8.71 22.34
CA ILE A 651 -22.84 -7.91 21.22
C ILE A 651 -21.88 -6.85 21.73
N TRP A 652 -20.77 -6.68 21.04
CA TRP A 652 -19.86 -5.56 21.25
C TRP A 652 -19.84 -4.65 20.02
N LEU A 653 -19.83 -3.34 20.25
CA LEU A 653 -19.83 -2.30 19.23
C LEU A 653 -18.70 -1.31 19.53
N ALA A 654 -17.82 -1.10 18.56
CA ALA A 654 -16.66 -0.21 18.59
C ALA A 654 -16.81 0.90 17.55
N GLY A 655 -16.27 2.08 17.83
CA GLY A 655 -16.28 3.24 16.93
C GLY A 655 -16.08 4.54 17.71
N GLY A 656 -14.82 4.88 18.04
CA GLY A 656 -14.48 5.99 18.94
C GLY A 656 -15.00 5.79 20.36
N GLY A 657 -15.05 4.53 20.80
CA GLY A 657 -15.51 4.05 22.09
C GLY A 657 -15.94 2.59 22.00
N LEU A 658 -16.37 2.02 23.11
CA LEU A 658 -16.80 0.62 23.16
C LEU A 658 -18.12 0.50 23.94
N TRP A 659 -19.07 -0.25 23.38
CA TRP A 659 -20.37 -0.52 23.99
C TRP A 659 -20.67 -2.02 23.98
N ARG A 660 -21.38 -2.50 24.96
CA ARG A 660 -21.83 -3.88 25.06
C ARG A 660 -23.34 -3.98 25.29
N SER A 661 -23.96 -4.90 24.56
CA SER A 661 -25.33 -5.38 24.85
C SER A 661 -25.27 -6.84 25.26
N THR A 662 -26.14 -7.25 26.19
CA THR A 662 -26.36 -8.65 26.58
C THR A 662 -27.82 -9.06 26.45
N ASP A 663 -28.65 -8.22 25.84
CA ASP A 663 -30.08 -8.39 25.64
C ASP A 663 -30.51 -8.36 24.16
N GLY A 664 -29.55 -8.70 23.25
CA GLY A 664 -29.79 -8.79 21.84
C GLY A 664 -29.88 -7.42 21.14
N GLY A 665 -29.23 -6.41 21.68
CA GLY A 665 -29.18 -5.06 21.11
C GLY A 665 -30.33 -4.16 21.59
N ALA A 666 -31.14 -4.59 22.52
CA ALA A 666 -32.23 -3.75 23.08
C ALA A 666 -31.66 -2.58 23.88
N THR A 667 -30.60 -2.82 24.66
CA THR A 667 -29.87 -1.80 25.40
C THR A 667 -28.35 -1.98 25.24
N PHE A 668 -27.59 -0.88 25.38
CA PHE A 668 -26.12 -0.91 25.36
C PHE A 668 -25.56 -0.18 26.56
N THR A 669 -24.51 -0.74 27.15
CA THR A 669 -23.73 -0.11 28.21
C THR A 669 -22.37 0.28 27.65
N ARG A 670 -21.97 1.54 27.84
CA ARG A 670 -20.64 2.01 27.42
C ARG A 670 -19.58 1.42 28.34
N ASN A 671 -18.55 0.82 27.74
CA ASN A 671 -17.31 0.45 28.40
C ASN A 671 -16.37 1.65 28.32
N THR A 672 -15.82 2.10 29.43
CA THR A 672 -14.95 3.28 29.50
C THR A 672 -13.47 2.92 29.62
N GLY A 673 -13.13 1.63 29.54
CA GLY A 673 -11.75 1.16 29.67
C GLY A 673 -10.92 1.35 28.41
N ILE A 674 -11.57 1.58 27.25
CA ILE A 674 -10.90 1.77 25.95
C ILE A 674 -11.78 2.63 25.04
N ASP A 675 -11.16 3.51 24.28
CA ASP A 675 -11.76 4.10 23.08
C ASP A 675 -11.37 3.23 21.89
N ALA A 676 -12.26 2.29 21.52
CA ALA A 676 -12.02 1.23 20.55
C ALA A 676 -12.39 1.64 19.12
N ASP A 677 -11.59 1.25 18.15
CA ASP A 677 -11.88 1.44 16.72
C ASP A 677 -12.57 0.20 16.11
N ASN A 678 -12.20 -0.98 16.58
CA ASN A 678 -12.73 -2.28 16.13
C ASN A 678 -12.82 -3.25 17.32
N ILE A 679 -13.39 -4.43 17.10
CA ILE A 679 -13.52 -5.48 18.13
C ILE A 679 -13.45 -6.86 17.48
N GLY A 680 -12.67 -7.75 18.08
CA GLY A 680 -12.53 -9.15 17.68
C GLY A 680 -12.57 -10.10 18.88
N PHE A 681 -12.86 -11.38 18.61
CA PHE A 681 -13.01 -12.41 19.63
C PHE A 681 -12.03 -13.56 19.35
N GLY A 682 -11.41 -14.09 20.40
CA GLY A 682 -10.50 -15.23 20.31
C GLY A 682 -10.73 -16.26 21.41
N ALA A 683 -9.90 -17.32 21.44
CA ALA A 683 -10.01 -18.35 22.46
C ALA A 683 -10.01 -17.76 23.89
N PRO A 684 -10.85 -18.27 24.79
CA PRO A 684 -10.84 -17.87 26.18
C PRO A 684 -9.48 -18.04 26.84
N ALA A 685 -9.14 -17.16 27.78
CA ALA A 685 -7.96 -17.35 28.62
C ALA A 685 -8.06 -18.66 29.44
N PRO A 686 -6.95 -19.30 29.79
CA PRO A 686 -6.97 -20.52 30.60
C PRO A 686 -7.81 -20.34 31.86
N GLY A 687 -8.80 -21.22 32.04
CA GLY A 687 -9.74 -21.20 33.16
C GLY A 687 -10.90 -20.20 33.02
N GLN A 688 -10.97 -19.43 31.95
CA GLN A 688 -12.10 -18.54 31.64
C GLN A 688 -13.08 -19.20 30.67
N SER A 689 -14.34 -18.75 30.68
CA SER A 689 -15.39 -19.21 29.76
C SER A 689 -15.84 -18.12 28.78
N TYR A 690 -15.33 -16.90 28.92
CA TYR A 690 -15.62 -15.79 28.04
C TYR A 690 -14.46 -15.61 27.06
N GLN A 691 -14.78 -15.29 25.82
CA GLN A 691 -13.81 -15.03 24.76
C GLN A 691 -12.82 -13.92 25.16
N ALA A 692 -11.56 -14.07 24.82
CA ALA A 692 -10.64 -12.95 24.86
C ALA A 692 -11.09 -11.90 23.81
N LEU A 693 -11.09 -10.65 24.22
CA LEU A 693 -11.42 -9.51 23.39
C LEU A 693 -10.14 -8.88 22.86
N TYR A 694 -10.14 -8.49 21.62
CA TYR A 694 -9.05 -7.78 20.96
C TYR A 694 -9.58 -6.50 20.30
N SER A 695 -8.83 -5.41 20.37
CA SER A 695 -9.20 -4.14 19.76
C SER A 695 -7.96 -3.30 19.45
N SER A 696 -7.96 -2.62 18.31
CA SER A 696 -7.17 -1.41 18.12
C SER A 696 -7.90 -0.25 18.80
N GLY A 697 -7.18 0.62 19.50
CA GLY A 697 -7.83 1.73 20.20
C GLY A 697 -6.89 2.49 21.12
N VAL A 698 -7.47 3.29 22.02
CA VAL A 698 -6.74 4.14 22.96
C VAL A 698 -7.13 3.80 24.40
N VAL A 699 -6.15 3.49 25.24
CA VAL A 699 -6.30 3.26 26.67
C VAL A 699 -5.42 4.24 27.44
N ASN A 700 -5.98 5.03 28.32
CA ASN A 700 -5.27 6.04 29.10
C ASN A 700 -4.41 7.01 28.24
N GLY A 701 -4.89 7.32 27.03
CA GLY A 701 -4.18 8.21 26.08
C GLY A 701 -3.08 7.51 25.28
N VAL A 702 -2.86 6.21 25.43
CA VAL A 702 -1.89 5.43 24.64
C VAL A 702 -2.63 4.64 23.57
N ARG A 703 -2.30 4.88 22.31
CA ARG A 703 -2.81 4.11 21.18
C ARG A 703 -2.04 2.79 21.02
N GLY A 704 -2.76 1.75 20.64
CA GLY A 704 -2.16 0.43 20.42
C GLY A 704 -3.18 -0.65 20.11
N VAL A 705 -2.68 -1.88 20.05
CA VAL A 705 -3.49 -3.09 19.98
C VAL A 705 -3.64 -3.65 21.40
N TYR A 706 -4.87 -3.91 21.82
CA TYR A 706 -5.20 -4.27 23.20
C TYR A 706 -5.92 -5.60 23.27
N ARG A 707 -5.69 -6.32 24.39
CA ARG A 707 -6.41 -7.54 24.76
C ARG A 707 -7.07 -7.38 26.12
N SER A 708 -8.30 -7.89 26.23
CA SER A 708 -8.98 -8.08 27.52
C SER A 708 -9.37 -9.53 27.72
N THR A 709 -9.21 -10.06 28.96
CA THR A 709 -9.57 -11.44 29.35
C THR A 709 -10.61 -11.47 30.46
N ASP A 710 -11.11 -10.32 30.89
CA ASP A 710 -12.06 -10.12 31.98
C ASP A 710 -13.34 -9.41 31.52
N THR A 711 -13.75 -9.69 30.28
CA THR A 711 -14.98 -9.13 29.69
C THR A 711 -14.93 -7.60 29.54
N GLY A 712 -13.76 -7.07 29.17
CA GLY A 712 -13.55 -5.64 28.93
C GLY A 712 -13.35 -4.79 30.20
N ALA A 713 -13.20 -5.40 31.38
CA ALA A 713 -12.98 -4.65 32.63
C ALA A 713 -11.58 -4.02 32.67
N THR A 714 -10.58 -4.74 32.14
CA THR A 714 -9.20 -4.24 31.97
C THR A 714 -8.67 -4.56 30.58
N TRP A 715 -7.77 -3.70 30.09
CA TRP A 715 -7.15 -3.82 28.77
C TRP A 715 -5.63 -3.79 28.90
N THR A 716 -4.95 -4.74 28.28
CA THR A 716 -3.50 -4.87 28.27
C THR A 716 -3.01 -4.59 26.84
N ARG A 717 -2.10 -3.64 26.67
CA ARG A 717 -1.42 -3.42 25.38
C ARG A 717 -0.59 -4.63 25.01
N ILE A 718 -0.67 -5.06 23.75
CA ILE A 718 0.01 -6.28 23.26
C ILE A 718 0.99 -5.99 22.12
N ASN A 719 1.01 -4.80 21.54
CA ASN A 719 2.05 -4.31 20.65
C ASN A 719 2.96 -3.31 21.37
N ASP A 720 4.19 -3.16 20.90
CA ASP A 720 5.15 -2.15 21.33
C ASP A 720 5.22 -0.97 20.35
N ASP A 721 6.17 -0.06 20.55
CA ASP A 721 6.33 1.13 19.71
C ASP A 721 7.06 0.85 18.39
N ASP A 722 7.75 -0.28 18.27
CA ASP A 722 8.36 -0.74 17.02
C ASP A 722 7.35 -1.43 16.10
N HIS A 723 6.17 -1.83 16.64
CA HIS A 723 5.12 -2.59 15.95
C HIS A 723 3.78 -1.87 16.02
N GLN A 724 3.60 -0.82 15.22
CA GLN A 724 2.39 0.00 15.20
C GLN A 724 1.59 -0.10 13.89
N TRP A 725 2.26 -0.29 12.74
CA TRP A 725 1.69 -0.52 11.39
C TRP A 725 0.68 0.54 10.92
N ALA A 726 0.83 1.76 11.37
CA ALA A 726 -0.01 2.89 10.98
C ALA A 726 -1.51 2.61 11.17
N TRP A 727 -2.26 2.42 10.08
CA TRP A 727 -3.70 2.19 10.13
C TRP A 727 -4.05 0.73 10.45
N THR A 728 -4.70 0.48 11.60
CA THR A 728 -5.11 -0.85 12.08
C THR A 728 -6.60 -0.92 12.46
N GLY A 729 -7.43 0.00 11.93
CA GLY A 729 -8.81 0.21 12.36
C GLY A 729 -9.86 -0.65 11.66
N ASP A 730 -9.53 -1.36 10.56
CA ASP A 730 -10.55 -2.10 9.81
C ASP A 730 -10.95 -3.40 10.51
N ALA A 731 -10.19 -4.46 10.40
CA ALA A 731 -10.56 -5.76 10.96
C ALA A 731 -9.56 -6.25 12.01
N ILE A 732 -10.06 -6.86 13.05
CA ILE A 732 -9.28 -7.58 14.05
C ILE A 732 -10.06 -8.83 14.47
N THR A 733 -9.40 -9.97 14.57
CA THR A 733 -10.00 -11.20 15.07
C THR A 733 -8.97 -12.03 15.84
N GLY A 734 -9.37 -12.65 16.96
CA GLY A 734 -8.53 -13.64 17.63
C GLY A 734 -8.74 -15.03 17.05
N ASP A 735 -7.74 -15.91 17.14
CA ASP A 735 -7.91 -17.32 16.81
C ASP A 735 -8.78 -18.00 17.88
N PRO A 736 -9.93 -18.64 17.53
CA PRO A 736 -10.80 -19.30 18.50
C PRO A 736 -10.21 -20.59 19.06
N ARG A 737 -9.09 -21.09 18.53
CA ARG A 737 -8.42 -22.36 18.91
C ARG A 737 -7.14 -22.12 19.71
N ILE A 738 -6.50 -20.94 19.52
CA ILE A 738 -5.19 -20.64 20.12
C ILE A 738 -5.35 -19.37 20.97
N TYR A 739 -5.37 -19.55 22.29
CA TYR A 739 -5.38 -18.41 23.19
C TYR A 739 -4.15 -17.52 22.98
N GLY A 740 -4.35 -16.24 22.88
CA GLY A 740 -3.30 -15.26 22.69
C GLY A 740 -2.97 -14.97 21.23
N ARG A 741 -3.41 -15.78 20.27
CA ARG A 741 -3.24 -15.45 18.84
C ARG A 741 -4.28 -14.47 18.36
N VAL A 742 -3.82 -13.42 17.66
CA VAL A 742 -4.66 -12.38 17.07
C VAL A 742 -4.21 -12.07 15.65
N TYR A 743 -5.16 -11.79 14.77
CA TYR A 743 -4.95 -11.34 13.39
C TYR A 743 -5.45 -9.91 13.24
N LEU A 744 -4.67 -9.06 12.60
CA LEU A 744 -4.88 -7.63 12.50
C LEU A 744 -4.79 -7.17 11.05
N SER A 745 -5.74 -6.37 10.62
CA SER A 745 -5.69 -5.69 9.33
C SER A 745 -4.76 -4.48 9.37
N THR A 746 -4.10 -4.23 8.24
CA THR A 746 -3.39 -2.98 7.96
C THR A 746 -3.81 -2.42 6.61
N ASN A 747 -3.49 -1.16 6.36
CA ASN A 747 -3.66 -0.56 5.04
C ASN A 747 -2.28 -0.43 4.36
N GLY A 748 -1.81 -1.54 3.77
CA GLY A 748 -0.55 -1.56 3.01
C GLY A 748 0.54 -2.47 3.57
N ARG A 749 0.45 -2.92 4.86
CA ARG A 749 1.43 -3.85 5.45
C ARG A 749 0.93 -5.30 5.52
N GLY A 750 -0.13 -5.63 4.76
CA GLY A 750 -0.72 -6.96 4.75
C GLY A 750 -1.43 -7.33 6.06
N VAL A 751 -1.69 -8.61 6.24
CA VAL A 751 -2.24 -9.12 7.50
C VAL A 751 -1.11 -9.36 8.48
N ILE A 752 -1.23 -8.79 9.67
CA ILE A 752 -0.31 -9.03 10.78
C ILE A 752 -0.93 -10.06 11.73
N TYR A 753 -0.14 -10.97 12.27
CA TYR A 753 -0.57 -11.80 13.38
C TYR A 753 0.40 -11.74 14.54
N GLY A 754 -0.13 -11.87 15.74
CA GLY A 754 0.63 -11.88 16.99
C GLY A 754 0.32 -13.11 17.82
N ASP A 755 1.36 -13.71 18.41
CA ASP A 755 1.28 -14.78 19.39
C ASP A 755 1.75 -14.28 20.75
N SER A 756 1.01 -14.58 21.81
CA SER A 756 1.48 -14.33 23.17
C SER A 756 2.68 -15.26 23.49
N ALA A 757 3.74 -14.70 24.05
CA ALA A 757 4.91 -15.43 24.48
C ALA A 757 4.60 -16.44 25.61
#